data_3325a0e6e03d2e3135e03a89bfdc78fe
#
_entry.id   3325a0e6e03d2e3135e03a89bfdc78fe
#
_cell.length_a   1.000
_cell.length_b   1.000
_cell.length_c   1.000
_cell.angle_alpha   90.00
_cell.angle_beta   90.00
_cell.angle_gamma   90.00
#
_symmetry.space_group_name_H-M   'P 1'
#
loop_
_entity.id
_entity.type
_entity.pdbx_description
1 polymer ?
#
loop_
_entity_poly.entity_id
_entity_poly.type
_entity_poly.pdbx_seq_one_letter_code
_entity_poly.pdbx_strand_id
1 'polypeptide(L)'
;MWERNLFIVALSLGVSAHGMAAALPATSSLIWHSITFGQSTDINFATNVLPEKTGMNETRLADGKNISQAGVPLTTPFTIESRGGKVGNSHDGLTYFYTRLPADVNFQLEADITLNQFGPENGAKPAGQEGAGLLVRDILGTPREPVTKPGIEELPAASNMVMNSVMATGDKPPVVALIARQGVQQPWGNTGIGILREGYHPLSTPQHFSLRLTRTDNGFDVAYAPQGREQWTTKTVEGADRITQLDKTGYYVGFFASRNASITVNHAKLTLSEAHTQPSVPYVTPSLEARIEVMSSPVISRRDSLFQLRTNGDGQLQIEQGGKPLQRQQTMRGGEVIAVPFHADRPATSFKVTFTPEKGTPVTQEFPVSMTLVSNPDELYVSPQGTAGNDGSRTHPLDFASAANLLAPGGTLWIADGEYPASMIPATASGTNKALKTLRAQGDNVIFHGLKLDASYWAVQGINVTQKSFHVAGSYNHIDRVKAHHADDTGIWVASPDGIGRALWASHNLISNSESWGNQDTGRKNADGFAVKMRVGEGNRLVNCYSHDNIDDGFDLFNKIEDGPNGRVTIENSLSVHNGSNGFKLGGEGLPVAHLVRNNVALENGMDGFTDNFNPGALVIEGNRAVDNKRFNFLFRPSPYTTADKQGFFKGNISLRTTAGKYDDAISGNIDNSDYFYTNHKSVNKAGKQIKPDDFKTLQLPNPVLRKPDGEFNYKDFFAKK
;
A
#
# COMPACT_ATOMS: atom_id res chain seq x y z
N MET A 1 -50.82 26.12 56.00
CA MET A 1 -52.06 25.74 55.39
C MET A 1 -51.83 24.53 54.54
N TRP A 2 -52.56 23.54 54.82
CA TRP A 2 -52.47 22.13 54.51
C TRP A 2 -52.50 21.81 53.02
N GLU A 3 -51.51 21.02 52.51
CA GLU A 3 -51.61 20.27 51.25
C GLU A 3 -51.63 18.77 51.54
N ARG A 4 -52.58 18.08 51.03
CA ARG A 4 -52.73 16.62 51.12
C ARG A 4 -52.06 15.95 49.94
N ASN A 5 -51.12 15.08 50.25
CA ASN A 5 -50.50 14.14 49.31
C ASN A 5 -51.48 13.01 48.95
N LEU A 6 -51.82 12.88 47.70
CA LEU A 6 -52.52 11.71 47.16
C LEU A 6 -51.45 10.73 46.57
N PHE A 7 -51.31 9.59 47.24
CA PHE A 7 -50.56 8.47 46.68
C PHE A 7 -51.46 7.70 45.70
N ILE A 8 -51.03 7.68 44.39
CA ILE A 8 -51.61 6.77 43.39
C ILE A 8 -50.66 5.58 43.29
N VAL A 9 -51.11 4.41 43.74
CA VAL A 9 -50.43 3.14 43.54
C VAL A 9 -50.84 2.64 42.14
N ALA A 10 -49.92 2.74 41.17
CA ALA A 10 -50.06 2.12 39.86
C ALA A 10 -49.65 0.65 39.97
N LEU A 11 -50.61 -0.25 39.89
CA LEU A 11 -50.34 -1.68 39.71
C LEU A 11 -49.88 -1.89 38.25
N SER A 12 -48.58 -2.08 38.02
CA SER A 12 -48.04 -2.52 36.72
C SER A 12 -48.28 -4.03 36.57
N LEU A 13 -49.29 -4.38 35.80
CA LEU A 13 -49.41 -5.73 35.25
C LEU A 13 -48.26 -5.91 34.23
N GLY A 14 -47.23 -6.65 34.65
CA GLY A 14 -46.17 -7.13 33.78
C GLY A 14 -46.75 -8.13 32.79
N VAL A 15 -47.07 -7.67 31.59
CA VAL A 15 -47.30 -8.57 30.46
C VAL A 15 -45.89 -8.99 29.99
N SER A 16 -45.49 -10.20 30.36
CA SER A 16 -44.31 -10.85 29.75
C SER A 16 -44.63 -11.09 28.28
N ALA A 17 -44.17 -10.19 27.42
CA ALA A 17 -44.11 -10.45 25.99
C ALA A 17 -43.07 -11.56 25.79
N HIS A 18 -43.54 -12.80 25.80
CA HIS A 18 -42.75 -13.89 25.18
C HIS A 18 -42.71 -13.54 23.71
N GLY A 19 -41.56 -12.97 23.25
CA GLY A 19 -41.30 -12.81 21.84
C GLY A 19 -41.40 -14.19 21.19
N MET A 20 -42.39 -14.38 20.34
CA MET A 20 -42.39 -15.56 19.46
C MET A 20 -41.12 -15.49 18.66
N ALA A 21 -40.23 -16.48 18.83
CA ALA A 21 -39.05 -16.65 17.98
C ALA A 21 -39.55 -16.66 16.52
N ALA A 22 -39.02 -15.78 15.71
CA ALA A 22 -39.37 -15.74 14.29
C ALA A 22 -39.05 -17.11 13.69
N ALA A 23 -40.00 -17.72 12.99
CA ALA A 23 -39.79 -19.00 12.36
C ALA A 23 -38.61 -18.89 11.36
N LEU A 24 -37.72 -19.87 11.37
CA LEU A 24 -36.60 -19.93 10.43
C LEU A 24 -37.13 -19.82 8.98
N PRO A 25 -36.51 -19.01 8.13
CA PRO A 25 -36.92 -18.95 6.73
C PRO A 25 -36.70 -20.31 6.04
N ALA A 26 -37.68 -20.70 5.25
CA ALA A 26 -37.50 -21.90 4.42
C ALA A 26 -36.39 -21.64 3.39
N THR A 27 -35.36 -22.51 3.31
CA THR A 27 -34.24 -22.33 2.38
C THR A 27 -34.69 -22.27 0.91
N SER A 28 -35.79 -22.96 0.57
CA SER A 28 -36.41 -22.91 -0.76
C SER A 28 -37.09 -21.56 -1.11
N SER A 29 -37.37 -20.73 -0.15
CA SER A 29 -37.96 -19.39 -0.37
C SER A 29 -36.91 -18.28 -0.46
N LEU A 30 -35.63 -18.58 -0.24
CA LEU A 30 -34.57 -17.60 -0.32
C LEU A 30 -34.27 -17.23 -1.77
N ILE A 31 -34.15 -15.94 -2.01
CA ILE A 31 -33.77 -15.39 -3.31
C ILE A 31 -32.28 -15.07 -3.28
N TRP A 32 -31.59 -15.49 -4.34
CA TRP A 32 -30.16 -15.30 -4.52
C TRP A 32 -29.90 -14.25 -5.60
N HIS A 33 -29.02 -13.32 -5.31
CA HIS A 33 -28.69 -12.19 -6.16
C HIS A 33 -27.21 -12.21 -6.54
N SER A 34 -26.91 -11.66 -7.71
CA SER A 34 -25.53 -11.46 -8.13
C SER A 34 -25.19 -9.98 -8.15
N ILE A 35 -24.02 -9.63 -7.60
CA ILE A 35 -23.47 -8.29 -7.61
C ILE A 35 -21.98 -8.33 -7.89
N THR A 36 -21.46 -7.34 -8.60
CA THR A 36 -20.04 -7.05 -8.68
C THR A 36 -19.81 -5.69 -8.05
N PHE A 37 -18.86 -5.59 -7.11
CA PHE A 37 -18.58 -4.36 -6.38
C PHE A 37 -17.09 -4.22 -6.07
N GLY A 38 -16.73 -3.05 -5.57
CA GLY A 38 -15.39 -2.73 -5.10
C GLY A 38 -14.41 -2.46 -6.23
N GLN A 39 -13.17 -2.28 -5.88
CA GLN A 39 -12.11 -1.89 -6.80
C GLN A 39 -11.81 -2.97 -7.84
N SER A 40 -11.79 -2.63 -9.12
CA SER A 40 -11.55 -3.59 -10.20
C SER A 40 -10.07 -3.91 -10.40
N THR A 41 -9.18 -3.04 -10.06
CA THR A 41 -7.70 -3.10 -10.12
C THR A 41 -7.07 -3.50 -11.46
N ASP A 42 -7.71 -4.39 -12.23
CA ASP A 42 -7.11 -4.98 -13.44
C ASP A 42 -7.85 -4.63 -14.74
N ILE A 43 -8.87 -3.79 -14.72
CA ILE A 43 -9.58 -3.37 -15.96
C ILE A 43 -8.62 -2.78 -17.02
N ASN A 44 -7.52 -2.18 -16.57
CA ASN A 44 -6.55 -1.52 -17.44
C ASN A 44 -5.19 -2.23 -17.50
N PHE A 45 -5.01 -3.33 -16.78
CA PHE A 45 -3.83 -4.17 -16.89
C PHE A 45 -4.07 -5.29 -17.89
N ALA A 46 -4.05 -4.97 -19.18
CA ALA A 46 -4.06 -5.96 -20.27
C ALA A 46 -2.95 -7.03 -20.13
N THR A 47 -2.00 -6.82 -19.23
CA THR A 47 -0.94 -7.76 -18.91
C THR A 47 -1.38 -8.95 -18.05
N ASN A 48 -2.50 -8.86 -17.33
CA ASN A 48 -2.96 -9.89 -16.40
C ASN A 48 -4.26 -10.59 -16.85
N VAL A 49 -4.98 -9.98 -17.76
CA VAL A 49 -6.27 -10.47 -18.30
C VAL A 49 -6.21 -10.47 -19.82
N LEU A 50 -6.72 -11.50 -20.47
CA LEU A 50 -6.88 -11.50 -21.92
C LEU A 50 -7.77 -10.33 -22.34
N PRO A 51 -7.44 -9.59 -23.41
CA PRO A 51 -8.17 -8.37 -23.81
C PRO A 51 -9.67 -8.58 -23.96
N GLU A 52 -10.10 -9.72 -24.51
CA GLU A 52 -11.51 -10.08 -24.72
C GLU A 52 -12.25 -10.43 -23.43
N LYS A 53 -11.52 -10.66 -22.32
CA LYS A 53 -12.08 -10.98 -21.01
C LYS A 53 -11.98 -9.81 -20.01
N THR A 54 -11.36 -8.72 -20.40
CA THR A 54 -11.21 -7.55 -19.53
C THR A 54 -12.59 -7.02 -19.10
N GLY A 55 -12.80 -6.90 -17.80
CA GLY A 55 -14.06 -6.42 -17.22
C GLY A 55 -15.18 -7.47 -17.17
N MET A 56 -14.92 -8.71 -17.52
CA MET A 56 -15.88 -9.79 -17.41
C MET A 56 -16.08 -10.16 -15.93
N ASN A 57 -17.24 -9.83 -15.39
CA ASN A 57 -17.61 -10.08 -13.98
C ASN A 57 -19.06 -10.50 -13.94
N GLU A 58 -19.36 -11.79 -13.80
CA GLU A 58 -20.71 -12.31 -13.96
C GLU A 58 -20.96 -13.61 -13.19
N THR A 59 -22.23 -13.87 -12.93
CA THR A 59 -22.74 -15.17 -12.47
C THR A 59 -23.71 -15.71 -13.51
N ARG A 60 -23.45 -16.91 -14.03
CA ARG A 60 -24.23 -17.56 -15.08
C ARG A 60 -24.86 -18.85 -14.58
N LEU A 61 -26.12 -19.06 -14.90
CA LEU A 61 -26.82 -20.32 -14.73
C LEU A 61 -26.36 -21.38 -15.74
N ALA A 62 -26.77 -22.63 -15.55
CA ALA A 62 -26.45 -23.74 -16.45
C ALA A 62 -26.91 -23.52 -17.91
N ASP A 63 -27.96 -22.74 -18.14
CA ASP A 63 -28.46 -22.39 -19.45
C ASP A 63 -27.70 -21.22 -20.12
N GLY A 64 -26.65 -20.73 -19.47
CA GLY A 64 -25.79 -19.63 -19.94
C GLY A 64 -26.33 -18.24 -19.66
N LYS A 65 -27.51 -18.12 -19.02
CA LYS A 65 -28.07 -16.80 -18.68
C LYS A 65 -27.40 -16.20 -17.48
N ASN A 66 -27.05 -14.92 -17.58
CA ASN A 66 -26.57 -14.14 -16.46
C ASN A 66 -27.71 -13.91 -15.46
N ILE A 67 -27.36 -13.98 -14.16
CA ILE A 67 -28.31 -13.69 -13.10
C ILE A 67 -28.53 -12.19 -13.04
N SER A 68 -29.81 -11.78 -13.21
CA SER A 68 -30.22 -10.38 -13.12
C SER A 68 -30.31 -9.90 -11.67
N GLN A 69 -30.45 -8.58 -11.47
CA GLN A 69 -30.68 -7.98 -10.16
C GLN A 69 -31.98 -8.44 -9.48
N ALA A 70 -32.97 -8.96 -10.24
CA ALA A 70 -34.21 -9.49 -9.69
C ALA A 70 -33.99 -10.75 -8.80
N GLY A 71 -32.85 -11.42 -8.99
CA GLY A 71 -32.50 -12.62 -8.23
C GLY A 71 -33.21 -13.89 -8.73
N VAL A 72 -32.73 -15.02 -8.22
CA VAL A 72 -33.22 -16.37 -8.61
C VAL A 72 -33.21 -17.29 -7.37
N PRO A 73 -33.97 -18.39 -7.36
CA PRO A 73 -33.75 -19.47 -6.40
C PRO A 73 -32.34 -20.09 -6.59
N LEU A 74 -31.79 -20.67 -5.52
CA LEU A 74 -30.53 -21.40 -5.63
C LEU A 74 -30.73 -22.67 -6.48
N THR A 75 -30.10 -22.66 -7.66
CA THR A 75 -30.07 -23.81 -8.56
C THR A 75 -28.65 -24.08 -9.00
N THR A 76 -28.27 -25.35 -9.05
CA THR A 76 -26.93 -25.79 -9.49
C THR A 76 -27.03 -26.65 -10.76
N PRO A 77 -26.00 -26.70 -11.61
CA PRO A 77 -24.76 -25.92 -11.50
C PRO A 77 -24.93 -24.45 -11.93
N PHE A 78 -23.99 -23.59 -11.44
CA PHE A 78 -23.83 -22.23 -11.91
C PHE A 78 -22.34 -21.87 -11.93
N THR A 79 -21.96 -20.85 -12.68
CA THR A 79 -20.57 -20.40 -12.80
C THR A 79 -20.47 -18.94 -12.34
N ILE A 80 -19.45 -18.65 -11.53
CA ILE A 80 -19.06 -17.29 -11.14
C ILE A 80 -17.71 -16.99 -11.76
N GLU A 81 -17.58 -15.82 -12.37
CA GLU A 81 -16.35 -15.37 -13.01
C GLU A 81 -16.06 -13.91 -12.65
N SER A 82 -14.79 -13.62 -12.35
CA SER A 82 -14.31 -12.27 -12.11
C SER A 82 -12.95 -12.06 -12.73
N ARG A 83 -12.85 -11.06 -13.62
CA ARG A 83 -11.62 -10.66 -14.32
C ARG A 83 -11.12 -9.31 -13.84
N GLY A 84 -11.24 -9.08 -12.58
CA GLY A 84 -10.78 -7.89 -11.88
C GLY A 84 -11.07 -7.97 -10.40
N GLY A 85 -10.60 -6.99 -9.66
CA GLY A 85 -10.82 -6.94 -8.22
C GLY A 85 -9.66 -7.45 -7.38
N LYS A 86 -9.93 -7.70 -6.13
CA LYS A 86 -8.97 -8.25 -5.16
C LYS A 86 -9.66 -8.74 -3.89
N VAL A 87 -9.05 -9.72 -3.22
CA VAL A 87 -9.28 -9.98 -1.80
C VAL A 87 -8.19 -9.27 -1.02
N GLY A 88 -8.50 -8.08 -0.50
CA GLY A 88 -7.57 -7.23 0.23
C GLY A 88 -7.58 -7.48 1.74
N ASN A 89 -6.65 -6.83 2.47
CA ASN A 89 -6.67 -6.89 3.93
C ASN A 89 -7.78 -6.03 4.52
N SER A 90 -8.04 -4.87 3.93
CA SER A 90 -9.00 -3.88 4.44
C SER A 90 -10.32 -3.84 3.67
N HIS A 91 -10.29 -4.14 2.37
CA HIS A 91 -11.46 -4.07 1.49
C HIS A 91 -11.33 -5.03 0.32
N ASP A 92 -12.43 -5.25 -0.39
CA ASP A 92 -12.54 -6.26 -1.44
C ASP A 92 -13.09 -5.64 -2.73
N GLY A 93 -12.74 -6.28 -3.86
CA GLY A 93 -13.40 -6.10 -5.15
C GLY A 93 -13.69 -7.49 -5.72
N LEU A 94 -14.96 -7.85 -5.89
CA LEU A 94 -15.33 -9.22 -6.26
C LEU A 94 -16.72 -9.31 -6.92
N THR A 95 -16.96 -10.43 -7.58
CA THR A 95 -18.30 -10.86 -8.00
C THR A 95 -18.85 -11.80 -6.94
N TYR A 96 -20.07 -11.52 -6.46
CA TYR A 96 -20.68 -12.20 -5.32
C TYR A 96 -22.09 -12.67 -5.65
N PHE A 97 -22.34 -13.98 -5.54
CA PHE A 97 -23.65 -14.58 -5.65
C PHE A 97 -24.12 -14.98 -4.25
N TYR A 98 -25.16 -14.31 -3.75
CA TYR A 98 -25.48 -14.31 -2.32
C TYR A 98 -26.98 -14.32 -2.05
N THR A 99 -27.32 -14.71 -0.81
CA THR A 99 -28.61 -14.43 -0.18
C THR A 99 -28.40 -13.69 1.14
N ARG A 100 -29.42 -12.96 1.61
CA ARG A 100 -29.42 -12.28 2.90
C ARG A 100 -30.12 -13.14 3.96
N LEU A 101 -29.48 -13.31 5.11
CA LEU A 101 -30.03 -14.00 6.26
C LEU A 101 -30.25 -13.04 7.44
N PRO A 102 -31.28 -13.25 8.27
CA PRO A 102 -31.48 -12.52 9.52
C PRO A 102 -30.32 -12.73 10.50
N ALA A 103 -30.06 -11.75 11.37
CA ALA A 103 -28.97 -11.79 12.34
C ALA A 103 -29.08 -12.93 13.37
N ASP A 104 -30.30 -13.34 13.69
CA ASP A 104 -30.66 -14.41 14.62
C ASP A 104 -30.69 -15.81 13.98
N VAL A 105 -30.10 -15.97 12.81
CA VAL A 105 -29.99 -17.25 12.09
C VAL A 105 -28.54 -17.65 11.96
N ASN A 106 -28.22 -18.89 12.34
CA ASN A 106 -26.99 -19.59 12.00
C ASN A 106 -27.17 -20.33 10.68
N PHE A 107 -26.07 -20.59 9.98
CA PHE A 107 -26.11 -21.31 8.71
C PHE A 107 -24.94 -22.29 8.54
N GLN A 108 -25.13 -23.26 7.69
CA GLN A 108 -24.08 -24.06 7.07
C GLN A 108 -24.28 -24.03 5.56
N LEU A 109 -23.31 -23.46 4.84
CA LEU A 109 -23.24 -23.45 3.38
C LEU A 109 -22.15 -24.43 2.95
N GLU A 110 -22.54 -25.42 2.16
CA GLU A 110 -21.65 -26.46 1.64
C GLU A 110 -21.75 -26.51 0.12
N ALA A 111 -20.63 -26.65 -0.57
CA ALA A 111 -20.59 -26.67 -2.02
C ALA A 111 -19.51 -27.58 -2.59
N ASP A 112 -19.83 -28.21 -3.72
CA ASP A 112 -18.88 -28.87 -4.60
C ASP A 112 -18.48 -27.91 -5.71
N ILE A 113 -17.18 -27.69 -5.83
CA ILE A 113 -16.62 -26.63 -6.70
C ILE A 113 -15.65 -27.22 -7.70
N THR A 114 -15.79 -26.78 -8.95
CA THR A 114 -14.79 -26.94 -9.99
C THR A 114 -14.09 -25.60 -10.19
N LEU A 115 -12.76 -25.59 -10.10
CA LEU A 115 -11.93 -24.41 -10.39
C LEU A 115 -11.62 -24.39 -11.88
N ASN A 116 -12.28 -23.49 -12.64
CA ASN A 116 -12.16 -23.40 -14.09
C ASN A 116 -10.95 -22.59 -14.52
N GLN A 117 -10.71 -21.48 -13.83
CA GLN A 117 -9.61 -20.55 -14.07
C GLN A 117 -9.15 -19.94 -12.75
N PHE A 118 -7.84 -19.79 -12.58
CA PHE A 118 -7.27 -19.17 -11.40
C PHE A 118 -5.91 -18.56 -11.68
N GLY A 119 -5.81 -17.24 -11.51
CA GLY A 119 -4.62 -16.46 -11.77
C GLY A 119 -4.54 -15.88 -13.18
N PRO A 120 -3.46 -15.11 -13.48
CA PRO A 120 -3.24 -14.50 -14.79
C PRO A 120 -3.19 -15.49 -15.93
N GLU A 121 -3.71 -15.09 -17.12
CA GLU A 121 -3.79 -15.94 -18.32
C GLU A 121 -2.68 -15.67 -19.33
N ASN A 122 -1.81 -14.70 -19.07
CA ASN A 122 -0.76 -14.24 -19.98
C ASN A 122 0.67 -14.58 -19.52
N GLY A 123 0.81 -15.48 -18.56
CA GLY A 123 2.10 -15.89 -18.00
C GLY A 123 2.64 -14.98 -16.88
N ALA A 124 1.92 -13.93 -16.49
CA ALA A 124 2.24 -13.17 -15.27
C ALA A 124 1.99 -14.03 -14.03
N LYS A 125 2.71 -13.74 -12.94
CA LYS A 125 2.51 -14.44 -11.68
C LYS A 125 1.30 -13.88 -10.93
N PRO A 126 0.55 -14.73 -10.18
CA PRO A 126 -0.53 -14.26 -9.31
C PRO A 126 -0.05 -13.27 -8.25
N ALA A 127 -0.93 -12.35 -7.85
CA ALA A 127 -0.60 -11.31 -6.87
C ALA A 127 -0.82 -11.70 -5.41
N GLY A 128 -1.37 -12.90 -5.15
CA GLY A 128 -1.82 -13.26 -3.81
C GLY A 128 -3.15 -12.60 -3.39
N GLN A 129 -3.88 -12.03 -4.34
CA GLN A 129 -5.18 -11.37 -4.13
C GLN A 129 -6.31 -12.01 -4.94
N GLU A 130 -5.95 -12.99 -5.78
CA GLU A 130 -6.88 -13.86 -6.47
C GLU A 130 -7.55 -14.78 -5.48
N GLY A 131 -8.88 -14.88 -5.54
CA GLY A 131 -9.65 -15.74 -4.63
C GLY A 131 -10.97 -16.18 -5.20
N ALA A 132 -11.43 -17.37 -4.78
CA ALA A 132 -12.76 -17.88 -5.09
C ALA A 132 -13.21 -18.90 -4.04
N GLY A 133 -14.51 -18.93 -3.74
CA GLY A 133 -15.06 -19.86 -2.76
C GLY A 133 -16.32 -19.34 -2.07
N LEU A 134 -16.39 -19.57 -0.76
CA LEU A 134 -17.52 -19.20 0.10
C LEU A 134 -17.19 -17.95 0.93
N LEU A 135 -18.18 -17.08 1.09
CA LEU A 135 -18.05 -15.81 1.81
C LEU A 135 -19.30 -15.52 2.63
N VAL A 136 -19.10 -15.02 3.85
CA VAL A 136 -20.12 -14.32 4.62
C VAL A 136 -19.59 -12.93 5.02
N ARG A 137 -20.47 -11.89 4.91
CA ARG A 137 -20.10 -10.51 5.23
C ARG A 137 -21.30 -9.71 5.75
N ASP A 138 -21.02 -8.68 6.54
CA ASP A 138 -22.06 -7.87 7.18
C ASP A 138 -22.74 -6.86 6.24
N ILE A 139 -22.02 -6.33 5.26
CA ILE A 139 -22.57 -5.40 4.25
C ILE A 139 -22.07 -5.73 2.84
N LEU A 140 -22.82 -5.29 1.84
CA LEU A 140 -22.39 -5.30 0.44
C LEU A 140 -21.59 -4.03 0.11
N GLY A 141 -20.80 -4.09 -0.97
CA GLY A 141 -20.22 -2.91 -1.59
C GLY A 141 -21.19 -2.21 -2.55
N THR A 142 -20.85 -1.00 -2.96
CA THR A 142 -21.56 -0.29 -4.02
C THR A 142 -21.40 -1.05 -5.35
N PRO A 143 -22.50 -1.33 -6.08
CA PRO A 143 -22.39 -2.02 -7.36
C PRO A 143 -21.51 -1.25 -8.35
N ARG A 144 -20.71 -1.98 -9.11
CA ARG A 144 -20.05 -1.41 -10.28
C ARG A 144 -21.09 -1.23 -11.38
N GLU A 145 -21.46 0.04 -11.63
CA GLU A 145 -22.37 0.36 -12.72
C GLU A 145 -21.66 0.24 -14.08
N PRO A 146 -22.41 0.01 -15.18
CA PRO A 146 -21.84 0.10 -16.53
C PRO A 146 -21.20 1.47 -16.73
N VAL A 147 -19.95 1.46 -17.08
CA VAL A 147 -18.98 2.51 -16.86
C VAL A 147 -19.21 3.71 -17.77
N THR A 148 -19.75 4.77 -17.26
CA THR A 148 -19.66 6.10 -17.90
C THR A 148 -18.33 6.78 -17.61
N LYS A 149 -17.74 6.53 -16.43
CA LYS A 149 -16.43 7.05 -16.00
C LYS A 149 -15.70 5.99 -15.17
N PRO A 150 -14.83 5.17 -15.77
CA PRO A 150 -14.11 4.12 -15.06
C PRO A 150 -13.25 4.71 -13.92
N GLY A 151 -13.21 3.99 -12.80
CA GLY A 151 -12.46 4.40 -11.62
C GLY A 151 -13.24 5.26 -10.62
N ILE A 152 -14.41 5.79 -10.97
CA ILE A 152 -15.28 6.50 -10.02
C ILE A 152 -16.23 5.52 -9.35
N GLU A 153 -16.77 4.57 -10.09
CA GLU A 153 -17.66 3.51 -9.61
C GLU A 153 -16.95 2.40 -8.81
N GLU A 154 -15.63 2.36 -8.86
CA GLU A 154 -14.80 1.33 -8.22
C GLU A 154 -14.49 1.65 -6.76
N LEU A 155 -15.47 2.08 -5.99
CA LEU A 155 -15.28 2.42 -4.58
C LEU A 155 -14.85 1.19 -3.76
N PRO A 156 -13.79 1.28 -2.98
CA PRO A 156 -13.41 0.22 -2.05
C PRO A 156 -14.57 -0.21 -1.15
N ALA A 157 -14.71 -1.50 -0.92
CA ALA A 157 -15.81 -2.06 -0.14
C ALA A 157 -15.26 -2.86 1.06
N ALA A 158 -15.06 -2.16 2.19
CA ALA A 158 -14.70 -2.79 3.45
C ALA A 158 -15.94 -3.42 4.12
N SER A 159 -15.73 -4.54 4.81
CA SER A 159 -16.77 -5.22 5.58
C SER A 159 -16.10 -6.16 6.59
N ASN A 160 -16.76 -6.42 7.73
CA ASN A 160 -16.41 -7.57 8.55
C ASN A 160 -16.85 -8.83 7.83
N MET A 161 -16.03 -9.88 7.84
CA MET A 161 -16.29 -11.05 7.02
C MET A 161 -15.57 -12.31 7.49
N VAL A 162 -16.00 -13.44 6.95
CA VAL A 162 -15.28 -14.72 6.97
C VAL A 162 -15.36 -15.36 5.59
N MET A 163 -14.24 -15.80 5.08
CA MET A 163 -14.12 -16.55 3.82
C MET A 163 -13.55 -17.93 4.05
N ASN A 164 -14.07 -18.89 3.32
CA ASN A 164 -13.44 -20.17 3.04
C ASN A 164 -13.16 -20.24 1.54
N SER A 165 -11.91 -20.04 1.15
CA SER A 165 -11.59 -19.78 -0.25
C SER A 165 -10.27 -20.39 -0.70
N VAL A 166 -10.19 -20.71 -1.98
CA VAL A 166 -8.91 -20.88 -2.66
C VAL A 166 -8.28 -19.50 -2.83
N MET A 167 -7.00 -19.37 -2.45
CA MET A 167 -6.22 -18.13 -2.55
C MET A 167 -4.92 -18.38 -3.29
N ALA A 168 -4.53 -17.44 -4.14
CA ALA A 168 -3.21 -17.44 -4.75
C ALA A 168 -2.13 -17.12 -3.72
N THR A 169 -0.94 -17.69 -3.93
CA THR A 169 0.23 -17.51 -3.06
C THR A 169 1.48 -17.09 -3.83
N GLY A 170 1.32 -16.37 -4.93
CA GLY A 170 2.44 -15.98 -5.81
C GLY A 170 3.06 -17.18 -6.52
N ASP A 171 4.31 -17.51 -6.21
CA ASP A 171 5.05 -18.60 -6.87
C ASP A 171 4.71 -20.01 -6.38
N LYS A 172 3.97 -20.12 -5.30
CA LYS A 172 3.59 -21.43 -4.72
C LYS A 172 2.22 -21.87 -5.23
N PRO A 173 1.89 -23.16 -5.15
CA PRO A 173 0.54 -23.64 -5.43
C PRO A 173 -0.51 -22.88 -4.60
N PRO A 174 -1.73 -22.69 -5.14
CA PRO A 174 -2.83 -22.10 -4.39
C PRO A 174 -3.10 -22.86 -3.09
N VAL A 175 -3.66 -22.17 -2.11
CA VAL A 175 -4.06 -22.76 -0.83
C VAL A 175 -5.53 -22.56 -0.57
N VAL A 176 -6.18 -23.51 0.11
CA VAL A 176 -7.45 -23.23 0.77
C VAL A 176 -7.15 -22.48 2.06
N ALA A 177 -7.80 -21.34 2.24
CA ALA A 177 -7.53 -20.42 3.34
C ALA A 177 -8.79 -20.01 4.08
N LEU A 178 -8.65 -19.90 5.40
CA LEU A 178 -9.52 -19.13 6.25
C LEU A 178 -9.06 -17.66 6.20
N ILE A 179 -9.96 -16.76 5.78
CA ILE A 179 -9.74 -15.32 5.87
C ILE A 179 -10.85 -14.73 6.72
N ALA A 180 -10.48 -13.98 7.75
CA ALA A 180 -11.45 -13.34 8.62
C ALA A 180 -11.03 -11.90 8.92
N ARG A 181 -11.98 -10.96 8.78
CA ARG A 181 -11.79 -9.54 9.03
C ARG A 181 -12.73 -9.05 10.11
N GLN A 182 -12.25 -8.18 10.99
CA GLN A 182 -13.02 -7.57 12.07
C GLN A 182 -12.54 -6.14 12.34
N GLY A 183 -13.34 -5.38 13.10
CA GLY A 183 -13.00 -4.00 13.42
C GLY A 183 -13.31 -3.00 12.32
N VAL A 184 -13.98 -3.41 11.24
CA VAL A 184 -14.52 -2.51 10.23
C VAL A 184 -15.71 -1.76 10.80
N GLN A 185 -15.67 -0.44 10.79
CA GLN A 185 -16.70 0.44 11.33
C GLN A 185 -17.49 1.18 10.24
N GLN A 186 -16.98 1.22 9.03
CA GLN A 186 -17.59 1.86 7.87
C GLN A 186 -17.06 1.24 6.57
N PRO A 187 -17.76 1.40 5.44
CA PRO A 187 -17.35 0.77 4.17
C PRO A 187 -16.03 1.27 3.58
N TRP A 188 -15.45 2.32 4.17
CA TRP A 188 -14.30 3.03 3.61
C TRP A 188 -13.45 3.68 4.71
N GLY A 189 -12.12 3.76 4.52
CA GLY A 189 -11.24 4.62 5.32
C GLY A 189 -11.07 4.19 6.78
N ASN A 190 -11.20 2.91 7.09
CA ASN A 190 -10.99 2.41 8.45
C ASN A 190 -9.52 2.31 8.81
N THR A 191 -9.22 2.37 10.10
CA THR A 191 -7.92 2.05 10.70
C THR A 191 -8.11 1.03 11.83
N GLY A 192 -7.06 0.32 12.19
CA GLY A 192 -7.12 -0.65 13.29
C GLY A 192 -7.92 -1.91 12.98
N ILE A 193 -8.05 -2.27 11.70
CA ILE A 193 -8.72 -3.50 11.25
C ILE A 193 -7.86 -4.72 11.61
N GLY A 194 -8.51 -5.74 12.19
CA GLY A 194 -7.92 -7.06 12.38
C GLY A 194 -8.17 -7.95 11.17
N ILE A 195 -7.13 -8.58 10.65
CA ILE A 195 -7.20 -9.56 9.56
C ILE A 195 -6.48 -10.84 9.95
N LEU A 196 -7.14 -11.98 9.80
CA LEU A 196 -6.56 -13.32 9.84
C LEU A 196 -6.51 -13.85 8.40
N ARG A 197 -5.36 -14.34 7.97
CA ARG A 197 -5.19 -15.10 6.72
C ARG A 197 -4.42 -16.37 7.04
N GLU A 198 -5.08 -17.49 7.06
CA GLU A 198 -4.50 -18.77 7.38
C GLU A 198 -4.75 -19.77 6.26
N GLY A 199 -3.70 -20.07 5.47
CA GLY A 199 -3.72 -21.19 4.53
C GLY A 199 -3.67 -22.50 5.30
N TYR A 200 -4.65 -23.39 5.10
CA TYR A 200 -4.74 -24.61 5.87
C TYR A 200 -4.73 -25.91 5.02
N HIS A 201 -4.85 -25.78 3.70
CA HIS A 201 -4.70 -26.92 2.81
C HIS A 201 -4.09 -26.50 1.46
N PRO A 202 -2.91 -27.02 1.07
CA PRO A 202 -2.32 -26.75 -0.24
C PRO A 202 -3.09 -27.50 -1.32
N LEU A 203 -3.40 -26.80 -2.44
CA LEU A 203 -4.05 -27.39 -3.60
C LEU A 203 -2.99 -27.73 -4.66
N SER A 204 -2.47 -28.94 -4.64
CA SER A 204 -1.41 -29.35 -5.58
C SER A 204 -1.92 -29.67 -6.98
N THR A 205 -3.19 -30.09 -7.17
CA THR A 205 -3.79 -30.35 -8.50
C THR A 205 -5.32 -30.53 -8.56
N PRO A 206 -6.16 -30.47 -7.56
CA PRO A 206 -7.54 -30.82 -7.85
C PRO A 206 -8.31 -29.61 -8.40
N GLN A 207 -8.85 -29.78 -9.59
CA GLN A 207 -9.86 -28.90 -10.12
C GLN A 207 -11.21 -29.06 -9.40
N HIS A 208 -11.40 -30.13 -8.61
CA HIS A 208 -12.66 -30.47 -7.97
C HIS A 208 -12.47 -30.73 -6.48
N PHE A 209 -13.20 -30.01 -5.65
CA PHE A 209 -13.16 -30.12 -4.19
C PHE A 209 -14.47 -29.62 -3.58
N SER A 210 -14.64 -29.87 -2.27
CA SER A 210 -15.78 -29.36 -1.50
C SER A 210 -15.33 -28.36 -0.46
N LEU A 211 -16.08 -27.28 -0.30
CA LEU A 211 -15.91 -26.28 0.75
C LEU A 211 -17.16 -26.22 1.63
N ARG A 212 -16.96 -25.92 2.91
CA ARG A 212 -18.03 -25.66 3.86
C ARG A 212 -17.70 -24.41 4.66
N LEU A 213 -18.71 -23.56 4.86
CA LEU A 213 -18.66 -22.39 5.74
C LEU A 213 -19.87 -22.46 6.67
N THR A 214 -19.61 -22.49 7.97
CA THR A 214 -20.64 -22.62 9.00
C THR A 214 -20.53 -21.46 9.98
N ARG A 215 -21.63 -20.76 10.27
CA ARG A 215 -21.77 -19.88 11.43
C ARG A 215 -22.33 -20.69 12.58
N THR A 216 -21.67 -20.64 13.72
CA THR A 216 -22.11 -21.19 15.01
C THR A 216 -22.44 -20.06 15.99
N ASP A 217 -22.92 -20.37 17.19
CA ASP A 217 -23.16 -19.38 18.22
C ASP A 217 -21.89 -18.64 18.70
N ASN A 218 -20.73 -19.29 18.59
CA ASN A 218 -19.45 -18.77 19.07
C ASN A 218 -18.55 -18.20 17.97
N GLY A 219 -18.74 -18.62 16.72
CA GLY A 219 -17.83 -18.21 15.65
C GLY A 219 -18.16 -18.84 14.30
N PHE A 220 -17.11 -19.16 13.55
CA PHE A 220 -17.23 -19.77 12.22
C PHE A 220 -16.28 -20.95 12.06
N ASP A 221 -16.82 -22.00 11.43
CA ASP A 221 -16.03 -23.12 10.97
C ASP A 221 -15.91 -23.07 9.44
N VAL A 222 -14.69 -23.20 8.94
CA VAL A 222 -14.40 -23.41 7.53
C VAL A 222 -13.82 -24.79 7.33
N ALA A 223 -14.25 -25.50 6.29
CA ALA A 223 -13.77 -26.84 6.05
C ALA A 223 -13.55 -27.10 4.56
N TYR A 224 -12.56 -27.94 4.27
CA TYR A 224 -12.20 -28.46 2.96
C TYR A 224 -12.28 -29.96 2.94
N ALA A 225 -12.75 -30.53 1.85
CA ALA A 225 -12.64 -31.96 1.55
C ALA A 225 -12.28 -32.16 0.07
N PRO A 226 -11.49 -33.18 -0.28
CA PRO A 226 -11.35 -33.61 -1.67
C PRO A 226 -12.69 -34.12 -2.21
N GLN A 227 -12.78 -34.30 -3.49
CA GLN A 227 -13.97 -34.85 -4.12
C GLN A 227 -14.36 -36.19 -3.47
N GLY A 228 -15.63 -36.34 -3.07
CA GLY A 228 -16.14 -37.53 -2.39
C GLY A 228 -16.41 -37.36 -0.90
N ARG A 229 -15.95 -36.29 -0.25
CA ARG A 229 -16.29 -35.84 1.12
C ARG A 229 -16.04 -36.84 2.26
N GLU A 230 -15.11 -37.77 2.11
CA GLU A 230 -14.86 -38.76 3.17
C GLU A 230 -14.13 -38.17 4.39
N GLN A 231 -13.30 -37.14 4.18
CA GLN A 231 -12.54 -36.48 5.26
C GLN A 231 -12.55 -34.94 5.11
N TRP A 232 -13.00 -34.27 6.15
CA TRP A 232 -12.99 -32.78 6.23
C TRP A 232 -11.81 -32.29 7.06
N THR A 233 -11.02 -31.39 6.50
CA THR A 233 -10.06 -30.57 7.26
C THR A 233 -10.75 -29.30 7.66
N THR A 234 -10.82 -29.01 8.97
CA THR A 234 -11.59 -27.87 9.52
C THR A 234 -10.68 -26.89 10.25
N LYS A 235 -10.99 -25.61 10.12
CA LYS A 235 -10.44 -24.50 10.91
C LYS A 235 -11.58 -23.68 11.48
N THR A 236 -11.34 -23.10 12.67
CA THR A 236 -12.34 -22.31 13.41
C THR A 236 -11.82 -20.92 13.70
N VAL A 237 -12.70 -19.91 13.66
CA VAL A 237 -12.44 -18.56 14.16
C VAL A 237 -13.59 -18.11 15.03
N GLU A 238 -13.29 -17.55 16.20
CA GLU A 238 -14.26 -17.02 17.14
C GLU A 238 -14.89 -15.70 16.68
N GLY A 239 -16.01 -15.30 17.32
CA GLY A 239 -16.70 -14.04 17.08
C GLY A 239 -17.80 -14.15 16.04
N ALA A 240 -18.87 -14.87 16.36
CA ALA A 240 -20.05 -15.06 15.51
C ALA A 240 -20.83 -13.75 15.24
N ASP A 241 -20.71 -12.75 16.12
CA ASP A 241 -21.31 -11.42 15.99
C ASP A 241 -20.53 -10.49 15.08
N ARG A 242 -19.37 -10.90 14.59
CA ARG A 242 -18.51 -10.14 13.65
C ARG A 242 -19.28 -9.62 12.45
N ILE A 243 -20.11 -10.46 11.84
CA ILE A 243 -20.87 -10.14 10.63
C ILE A 243 -22.20 -9.41 10.89
N THR A 244 -22.43 -8.96 12.10
CA THR A 244 -23.60 -8.15 12.49
C THR A 244 -23.22 -6.83 13.14
N GLN A 245 -21.97 -6.36 12.90
CA GLN A 245 -21.49 -5.10 13.48
C GLN A 245 -22.00 -3.89 12.72
N LEU A 246 -22.00 -3.91 11.40
CA LEU A 246 -22.45 -2.80 10.55
C LEU A 246 -23.96 -2.88 10.26
N ASP A 247 -24.51 -4.07 10.03
CA ASP A 247 -25.96 -4.31 9.94
C ASP A 247 -26.40 -5.25 11.06
N LYS A 248 -27.13 -4.71 12.05
CA LYS A 248 -27.64 -5.48 13.19
C LYS A 248 -28.82 -6.38 12.85
N THR A 249 -29.40 -6.23 11.66
CA THR A 249 -30.63 -6.94 11.25
C THR A 249 -30.35 -8.18 10.42
N GLY A 250 -29.16 -8.30 9.82
CA GLY A 250 -28.83 -9.43 8.98
C GLY A 250 -27.43 -9.34 8.37
N TYR A 251 -27.13 -10.31 7.53
CA TYR A 251 -25.83 -10.46 6.87
C TYR A 251 -26.00 -11.19 5.54
N TYR A 252 -24.95 -11.23 4.75
CA TYR A 252 -24.94 -11.81 3.40
C TYR A 252 -24.03 -13.02 3.35
N VAL A 253 -24.53 -14.13 2.82
CA VAL A 253 -23.79 -15.40 2.65
C VAL A 253 -23.89 -15.90 1.23
N GLY A 254 -22.80 -16.43 0.69
CA GLY A 254 -22.81 -16.96 -0.67
C GLY A 254 -21.42 -17.34 -1.21
N PHE A 255 -21.30 -17.20 -2.53
CA PHE A 255 -20.20 -17.65 -3.35
C PHE A 255 -19.55 -16.46 -4.05
N PHE A 256 -18.24 -16.47 -4.19
CA PHE A 256 -17.53 -15.36 -4.83
C PHE A 256 -16.39 -15.80 -5.74
N ALA A 257 -16.05 -14.92 -6.66
CA ALA A 257 -14.80 -14.93 -7.40
C ALA A 257 -14.19 -13.52 -7.41
N SER A 258 -12.87 -13.43 -7.39
CA SER A 258 -12.12 -12.19 -7.42
C SER A 258 -10.84 -12.34 -8.20
N ARG A 259 -10.54 -11.37 -9.05
CA ARG A 259 -9.27 -11.24 -9.77
C ARG A 259 -8.85 -12.50 -10.52
N ASN A 260 -9.14 -12.59 -11.79
CA ASN A 260 -8.75 -13.71 -12.65
C ASN A 260 -9.15 -15.10 -12.10
N ALA A 261 -10.34 -15.20 -11.54
CA ALA A 261 -10.87 -16.45 -11.03
C ALA A 261 -12.23 -16.79 -11.67
N SER A 262 -12.44 -18.08 -11.94
CA SER A 262 -13.71 -18.64 -12.37
C SER A 262 -13.93 -19.98 -11.71
N ILE A 263 -15.10 -20.17 -11.09
CA ILE A 263 -15.53 -21.42 -10.47
C ILE A 263 -16.89 -21.83 -10.99
N THR A 264 -17.10 -23.15 -11.13
CA THR A 264 -18.42 -23.76 -11.26
C THR A 264 -18.80 -24.41 -9.96
N VAL A 265 -19.94 -24.03 -9.41
CA VAL A 265 -20.56 -24.68 -8.25
C VAL A 265 -21.49 -25.77 -8.77
N ASN A 266 -21.06 -27.03 -8.65
CA ASN A 266 -21.78 -28.19 -9.20
C ASN A 266 -22.93 -28.64 -8.30
N HIS A 267 -22.75 -28.46 -6.99
CA HIS A 267 -23.75 -28.74 -5.98
C HIS A 267 -23.60 -27.77 -4.82
N ALA A 268 -24.71 -27.30 -4.26
CA ALA A 268 -24.73 -26.47 -3.09
C ALA A 268 -25.90 -26.81 -2.15
N LYS A 269 -25.65 -26.73 -0.85
CA LYS A 269 -26.66 -26.95 0.18
C LYS A 269 -26.50 -25.90 1.28
N LEU A 270 -27.60 -25.18 1.55
CA LEU A 270 -27.71 -24.28 2.69
C LEU A 270 -28.63 -24.91 3.75
N THR A 271 -28.16 -24.94 4.98
CA THR A 271 -28.92 -25.39 6.15
C THR A 271 -28.96 -24.26 7.17
N LEU A 272 -30.11 -24.03 7.81
CA LEU A 272 -30.31 -22.95 8.77
C LEU A 272 -30.68 -23.50 10.14
N SER A 273 -30.25 -22.78 11.19
CA SER A 273 -30.66 -23.02 12.59
C SER A 273 -30.80 -21.70 13.33
N GLU A 274 -31.48 -21.70 14.47
CA GLU A 274 -31.58 -20.53 15.34
C GLU A 274 -30.17 -20.18 15.87
N ALA A 275 -29.88 -18.87 15.98
CA ALA A 275 -28.65 -18.38 16.56
C ALA A 275 -28.85 -17.87 17.99
N HIS A 276 -27.99 -18.30 18.89
CA HIS A 276 -27.86 -17.80 20.26
C HIS A 276 -26.46 -17.18 20.44
N THR A 277 -26.12 -16.27 19.51
CA THR A 277 -24.80 -15.66 19.38
C THR A 277 -24.34 -14.99 20.67
N GLN A 278 -23.16 -15.36 21.16
CA GLN A 278 -22.49 -14.71 22.27
C GLN A 278 -21.71 -13.48 21.76
N PRO A 279 -21.77 -12.34 22.49
CA PRO A 279 -20.92 -11.20 22.13
C PRO A 279 -19.45 -11.57 22.19
N SER A 280 -18.70 -11.23 21.15
CA SER A 280 -17.25 -11.41 21.13
C SER A 280 -16.54 -10.32 21.91
N VAL A 281 -15.29 -10.61 22.32
CA VAL A 281 -14.40 -9.58 22.83
C VAL A 281 -14.08 -8.60 21.69
N PRO A 282 -14.24 -7.28 21.87
CA PRO A 282 -13.87 -6.32 20.86
C PRO A 282 -12.43 -6.49 20.43
N TYR A 283 -12.17 -6.41 19.12
CA TYR A 283 -10.82 -6.42 18.61
C TYR A 283 -10.04 -5.21 19.11
N VAL A 284 -8.88 -5.46 19.70
CA VAL A 284 -7.93 -4.44 20.14
C VAL A 284 -6.68 -4.55 19.30
N THR A 285 -6.30 -3.45 18.66
CA THR A 285 -5.04 -3.41 17.91
C THR A 285 -3.88 -3.74 18.85
N PRO A 286 -3.00 -4.70 18.51
CA PRO A 286 -1.84 -5.03 19.33
C PRO A 286 -0.98 -3.79 19.61
N SER A 287 -0.48 -3.67 20.85
CA SER A 287 0.47 -2.62 21.20
C SER A 287 1.79 -2.84 20.49
N LEU A 288 2.42 -1.75 20.07
CA LEU A 288 3.74 -1.80 19.45
C LEU A 288 4.80 -2.18 20.49
N GLU A 289 5.67 -3.13 20.16
CA GLU A 289 6.82 -3.46 20.99
C GLU A 289 7.83 -2.31 21.05
N ALA A 290 8.40 -2.06 22.22
CA ALA A 290 9.44 -1.04 22.40
C ALA A 290 10.69 -1.40 21.57
N ARG A 291 11.25 -0.40 20.87
CA ARG A 291 12.40 -0.58 19.99
C ARG A 291 13.43 0.53 20.15
N ILE A 292 14.70 0.13 20.22
CA ILE A 292 15.85 1.01 20.10
C ILE A 292 16.44 0.80 18.69
N GLU A 293 16.63 1.89 17.95
CA GLU A 293 17.37 1.87 16.69
C GLU A 293 18.70 2.58 16.90
N VAL A 294 19.78 1.81 16.91
CA VAL A 294 21.14 2.36 16.98
C VAL A 294 21.56 2.88 15.61
N MET A 295 22.09 4.10 15.61
CA MET A 295 22.50 4.82 14.39
C MET A 295 24.01 4.99 14.28
N SER A 296 24.78 4.45 15.24
CA SER A 296 26.23 4.48 15.24
C SER A 296 26.82 3.15 14.82
N SER A 297 27.92 3.20 14.09
CA SER A 297 28.60 2.02 13.57
C SER A 297 29.19 1.15 14.71
N PRO A 298 29.12 -0.18 14.59
CA PRO A 298 29.84 -1.10 15.48
C PRO A 298 31.36 -1.06 15.25
N VAL A 299 31.83 -0.34 14.22
CA VAL A 299 33.24 -0.16 13.94
C VAL A 299 33.53 1.34 13.77
N ILE A 300 34.42 1.88 14.58
CA ILE A 300 34.80 3.28 14.50
C ILE A 300 36.23 3.43 13.97
N SER A 301 36.48 4.52 13.26
CA SER A 301 37.78 4.87 12.67
C SER A 301 38.49 5.99 13.44
N ARG A 302 37.86 6.53 14.50
CA ARG A 302 38.37 7.61 15.35
C ARG A 302 38.10 7.31 16.81
N ARG A 303 39.00 7.78 17.70
CA ARG A 303 38.79 7.65 19.15
C ARG A 303 37.64 8.49 19.68
N ASP A 304 37.55 9.73 19.21
CA ASP A 304 36.46 10.64 19.56
C ASP A 304 35.31 10.44 18.58
N SER A 305 34.21 9.96 19.07
CA SER A 305 33.06 9.54 18.27
C SER A 305 31.73 9.88 18.97
N LEU A 306 30.63 9.71 18.25
CA LEU A 306 29.28 9.87 18.78
C LEU A 306 28.59 8.51 18.82
N PHE A 307 27.93 8.23 19.93
CA PHE A 307 26.97 7.13 20.01
C PHE A 307 25.56 7.70 19.83
N GLN A 308 24.88 7.30 18.75
CA GLN A 308 23.59 7.82 18.34
C GLN A 308 22.55 6.71 18.32
N LEU A 309 21.35 7.05 18.74
CA LEU A 309 20.17 6.18 18.64
C LEU A 309 18.88 6.99 18.62
N ARG A 310 17.78 6.32 18.27
CA ARG A 310 16.41 6.79 18.45
C ARG A 310 15.51 5.64 18.88
N THR A 311 14.30 5.93 19.38
CA THR A 311 13.33 4.93 19.83
C THR A 311 12.01 5.09 19.08
N ASN A 312 11.20 4.05 19.06
CA ASN A 312 9.90 4.06 18.37
C ASN A 312 8.75 4.67 19.21
N GLY A 313 9.01 5.16 20.40
CA GLY A 313 8.02 5.79 21.27
C GLY A 313 8.66 6.70 22.30
N ASP A 314 7.82 7.44 23.02
CA ASP A 314 8.21 8.31 24.13
C ASP A 314 8.57 7.47 25.35
N GLY A 315 9.50 7.96 26.17
CA GLY A 315 9.94 7.25 27.39
C GLY A 315 11.19 7.79 28.02
N GLN A 316 11.84 6.93 28.81
CA GLN A 316 13.09 7.23 29.52
C GLN A 316 14.23 6.40 28.93
N LEU A 317 15.37 7.05 28.69
CA LEU A 317 16.57 6.44 28.14
C LEU A 317 17.72 6.50 29.12
N GLN A 318 18.48 5.40 29.25
CA GLN A 318 19.74 5.33 29.98
C GLN A 318 20.81 4.68 29.10
N ILE A 319 22.01 5.24 29.07
CA ILE A 319 23.14 4.74 28.31
C ILE A 319 24.34 4.55 29.22
N GLU A 320 24.95 3.37 29.21
CA GLU A 320 26.18 3.02 29.91
C GLU A 320 27.28 2.68 28.89
N GLN A 321 28.50 3.08 29.16
CA GLN A 321 29.68 2.68 28.39
C GLN A 321 30.64 1.90 29.29
N GLY A 322 30.95 0.66 28.96
CA GLY A 322 31.86 -0.19 29.75
C GLY A 322 31.40 -0.35 31.21
N GLY A 323 30.10 -0.39 31.47
CA GLY A 323 29.48 -0.50 32.79
C GLY A 323 29.44 0.80 33.62
N LYS A 324 29.79 1.93 33.00
CA LYS A 324 29.70 3.26 33.68
C LYS A 324 28.61 4.10 32.98
N PRO A 325 27.80 4.86 33.74
CA PRO A 325 26.80 5.75 33.15
C PRO A 325 27.48 6.79 32.26
N LEU A 326 27.14 6.78 30.96
CA LEU A 326 27.52 7.79 29.99
C LEU A 326 26.44 8.87 29.89
N GLN A 327 25.19 8.43 29.84
CA GLN A 327 24.00 9.28 29.91
C GLN A 327 23.11 8.75 31.04
N ARG A 328 22.80 9.58 32.00
CA ARG A 328 21.80 9.28 33.05
C ARG A 328 20.41 9.28 32.42
N GLN A 329 19.45 8.75 33.17
CA GLN A 329 18.07 8.69 32.74
C GLN A 329 17.58 10.05 32.20
N GLN A 330 17.14 10.05 30.94
CA GLN A 330 16.69 11.22 30.21
C GLN A 330 15.35 10.92 29.55
N THR A 331 14.40 11.85 29.63
CA THR A 331 13.17 11.80 28.86
C THR A 331 13.46 12.03 27.37
N MET A 332 12.86 11.22 26.50
CA MET A 332 12.98 11.35 25.06
C MET A 332 11.64 11.16 24.36
N ARG A 333 11.52 11.70 23.18
CA ARG A 333 10.38 11.48 22.28
C ARG A 333 10.70 10.42 21.25
N GLY A 334 9.67 9.70 20.83
CA GLY A 334 9.80 8.75 19.73
C GLY A 334 10.32 9.44 18.46
N GLY A 335 11.30 8.82 17.80
CA GLY A 335 11.97 9.36 16.61
C GLY A 335 13.05 10.43 16.88
N GLU A 336 13.12 10.96 18.10
CA GLU A 336 14.19 11.90 18.49
C GLU A 336 15.55 11.20 18.46
N VAL A 337 16.55 11.83 17.81
CA VAL A 337 17.92 11.31 17.79
C VAL A 337 18.67 11.81 19.00
N ILE A 338 19.08 10.89 19.86
CA ILE A 338 20.00 11.16 20.94
C ILE A 338 21.42 10.85 20.48
N ALA A 339 22.33 11.81 20.62
CA ALA A 339 23.75 11.69 20.26
C ALA A 339 24.62 12.03 21.46
N VAL A 340 25.39 11.06 21.95
CA VAL A 340 26.27 11.21 23.12
C VAL A 340 27.72 11.06 22.68
N PRO A 341 28.57 12.08 22.92
CA PRO A 341 29.99 11.97 22.61
C PRO A 341 30.68 10.99 23.58
N PHE A 342 31.62 10.23 23.05
CA PHE A 342 32.45 9.32 23.81
C PHE A 342 33.87 9.26 23.29
N HIS A 343 34.79 8.86 24.15
CA HIS A 343 36.19 8.57 23.83
C HIS A 343 36.46 7.07 23.97
N ALA A 344 37.10 6.48 22.97
CA ALA A 344 37.50 5.08 22.99
C ALA A 344 38.95 4.95 23.48
N ASP A 345 39.13 4.73 24.79
CA ASP A 345 40.44 4.51 25.40
C ASP A 345 41.09 3.19 25.00
N ARG A 346 40.28 2.21 24.59
CA ARG A 346 40.67 0.84 24.19
C ARG A 346 40.20 0.52 22.77
N PRO A 347 40.82 -0.48 22.14
CA PRO A 347 40.39 -0.94 20.80
C PRO A 347 38.95 -1.45 20.73
N ALA A 348 38.34 -1.78 21.88
CA ALA A 348 36.95 -2.21 21.95
C ALA A 348 36.28 -1.61 23.20
N THR A 349 35.02 -1.25 23.06
CA THR A 349 34.14 -0.81 24.16
C THR A 349 32.73 -1.36 23.88
N SER A 350 31.83 -1.26 24.85
CA SER A 350 30.42 -1.63 24.67
C SER A 350 29.50 -0.58 25.28
N PHE A 351 28.35 -0.43 24.65
CA PHE A 351 27.26 0.39 25.16
C PHE A 351 26.11 -0.51 25.58
N LYS A 352 25.57 -0.26 26.76
CA LYS A 352 24.34 -0.86 27.24
C LYS A 352 23.27 0.23 27.25
N VAL A 353 22.21 0.03 26.49
CA VAL A 353 21.12 0.98 26.35
C VAL A 353 19.87 0.37 26.96
N THR A 354 19.24 1.09 27.87
CA THR A 354 17.94 0.72 28.43
C THR A 354 16.94 1.79 28.11
N PHE A 355 15.88 1.39 27.40
CA PHE A 355 14.72 2.22 27.06
C PHE A 355 13.50 1.72 27.82
N THR A 356 12.91 2.60 28.60
CA THR A 356 11.65 2.38 29.33
C THR A 356 10.57 3.22 28.68
N PRO A 357 9.69 2.61 27.82
CA PRO A 357 8.62 3.35 27.17
C PRO A 357 7.57 3.82 28.17
N GLU A 358 6.83 4.88 27.84
CA GLU A 358 5.69 5.34 28.67
C GLU A 358 4.62 4.25 28.80
N LYS A 359 4.47 3.41 27.79
CA LYS A 359 3.55 2.26 27.76
C LYS A 359 4.27 1.05 27.20
N GLY A 360 4.24 -0.05 27.92
CA GLY A 360 4.86 -1.30 27.50
C GLY A 360 6.02 -1.75 28.39
N THR A 361 6.75 -2.74 27.92
CA THR A 361 7.85 -3.37 28.66
C THR A 361 9.18 -2.70 28.32
N PRO A 362 10.06 -2.42 29.29
CA PRO A 362 11.40 -1.92 29.04
C PRO A 362 12.21 -2.88 28.15
N VAL A 363 13.04 -2.32 27.29
CA VAL A 363 13.98 -3.06 26.45
C VAL A 363 15.41 -2.64 26.78
N THR A 364 16.30 -3.62 26.87
CA THR A 364 17.73 -3.40 27.06
C THR A 364 18.51 -4.09 25.97
N GLN A 365 19.47 -3.38 25.38
CA GLN A 365 20.34 -3.90 24.33
C GLN A 365 21.80 -3.54 24.62
N GLU A 366 22.72 -4.43 24.22
CA GLU A 366 24.16 -4.20 24.28
C GLU A 366 24.73 -4.05 22.86
N PHE A 367 25.59 -3.04 22.69
CA PHE A 367 26.24 -2.72 21.43
C PHE A 367 27.75 -2.72 21.59
N PRO A 368 28.43 -3.76 21.11
CA PRO A 368 29.88 -3.77 21.06
C PRO A 368 30.35 -2.84 19.95
N VAL A 369 31.40 -2.08 20.24
CA VAL A 369 32.07 -1.18 19.29
C VAL A 369 33.56 -1.49 19.30
N SER A 370 34.13 -1.70 18.12
CA SER A 370 35.56 -1.88 17.92
C SER A 370 36.15 -0.73 17.09
N MET A 371 37.47 -0.56 17.17
CA MET A 371 38.18 0.47 16.43
C MET A 371 39.04 -0.17 15.34
N THR A 372 38.93 0.36 14.12
CA THR A 372 39.76 -0.04 12.97
C THR A 372 40.38 1.21 12.35
N LEU A 373 41.69 1.22 12.20
CA LEU A 373 42.40 2.32 11.57
C LEU A 373 42.27 2.27 10.05
N VAL A 374 42.00 3.42 9.45
CA VAL A 374 41.94 3.64 8.01
C VAL A 374 42.88 4.80 7.63
N SER A 375 43.18 4.94 6.36
CA SER A 375 44.07 5.99 5.84
C SER A 375 43.57 7.40 6.16
N ASN A 376 42.28 7.65 5.88
CA ASN A 376 41.61 8.90 6.19
C ASN A 376 40.13 8.63 6.45
N PRO A 377 39.63 8.74 7.70
CA PRO A 377 38.22 8.52 8.03
C PRO A 377 37.22 9.44 7.31
N ASP A 378 37.67 10.57 6.80
CA ASP A 378 36.85 11.55 6.09
C ASP A 378 36.82 11.34 4.57
N GLU A 379 37.69 10.48 4.05
CA GLU A 379 37.78 10.22 2.62
C GLU A 379 38.19 8.79 2.36
N LEU A 380 37.26 7.94 2.01
CA LEU A 380 37.51 6.53 1.73
C LEU A 380 37.19 6.20 0.27
N TYR A 381 37.98 5.30 -0.30
CA TYR A 381 37.82 4.81 -1.67
C TYR A 381 37.29 3.38 -1.67
N VAL A 382 36.37 3.11 -2.60
CA VAL A 382 35.72 1.81 -2.79
C VAL A 382 35.87 1.38 -4.24
N SER A 383 36.20 0.11 -4.47
CA SER A 383 36.18 -0.47 -5.80
C SER A 383 35.56 -1.87 -5.80
N PRO A 384 35.14 -2.41 -6.97
CA PRO A 384 34.63 -3.78 -7.05
C PRO A 384 35.60 -4.86 -6.55
N GLN A 385 36.90 -4.58 -6.58
CA GLN A 385 37.97 -5.47 -6.10
C GLN A 385 38.47 -5.09 -4.71
N GLY A 386 37.90 -4.07 -4.09
CA GLY A 386 38.25 -3.64 -2.73
C GLY A 386 37.99 -4.73 -1.69
N THR A 387 38.76 -4.73 -0.63
CA THR A 387 38.62 -5.72 0.46
C THR A 387 38.58 -5.07 1.82
N ALA A 388 37.98 -5.74 2.80
CA ALA A 388 37.88 -5.28 4.20
C ALA A 388 39.24 -5.10 4.89
N GLY A 389 40.30 -5.74 4.39
CA GLY A 389 41.67 -5.65 4.92
C GLY A 389 42.44 -4.44 4.46
N ASN A 390 41.95 -3.71 3.48
CA ASN A 390 42.57 -2.50 2.96
C ASN A 390 42.35 -1.30 3.88
N ASP A 391 43.12 -0.23 3.69
CA ASP A 391 43.08 0.97 4.51
C ASP A 391 42.16 2.07 3.97
N GLY A 392 41.47 1.82 2.85
CA GLY A 392 40.54 2.77 2.24
C GLY A 392 41.22 3.93 1.49
N SER A 393 42.53 3.89 1.26
CA SER A 393 43.22 4.84 0.39
C SER A 393 42.86 4.58 -1.08
N ARG A 394 43.17 5.55 -1.95
CA ARG A 394 42.95 5.43 -3.39
C ARG A 394 43.63 4.21 -4.01
N THR A 395 44.81 3.82 -3.48
CA THR A 395 45.59 2.68 -3.96
C THR A 395 45.21 1.35 -3.31
N HIS A 396 44.57 1.38 -2.16
CA HIS A 396 44.10 0.21 -1.41
C HIS A 396 42.62 0.40 -1.01
N PRO A 397 41.72 0.41 -2.01
CA PRO A 397 40.29 0.67 -1.75
C PRO A 397 39.65 -0.46 -0.92
N LEU A 398 38.70 -0.09 -0.10
CA LEU A 398 37.85 -1.01 0.67
C LEU A 398 36.76 -1.65 -0.21
N ASP A 399 36.17 -2.74 0.29
CA ASP A 399 34.86 -3.16 -0.14
C ASP A 399 33.79 -2.16 0.36
N PHE A 400 32.64 -2.18 -0.31
CA PHE A 400 31.57 -1.22 -0.03
C PHE A 400 31.04 -1.28 1.41
N ALA A 401 30.77 -2.49 1.93
CA ALA A 401 30.17 -2.68 3.24
C ALA A 401 31.11 -2.20 4.37
N SER A 402 32.39 -2.52 4.27
CA SER A 402 33.41 -2.06 5.24
C SER A 402 33.54 -0.54 5.22
N ALA A 403 33.63 0.05 4.03
CA ALA A 403 33.78 1.49 3.87
C ALA A 403 32.58 2.29 4.43
N ALA A 404 31.36 1.83 4.20
CA ALA A 404 30.15 2.48 4.71
C ALA A 404 30.12 2.57 6.22
N ASN A 405 30.59 1.52 6.92
CA ASN A 405 30.69 1.49 8.37
C ASN A 405 31.84 2.35 8.91
N LEU A 406 32.98 2.39 8.22
CA LEU A 406 34.19 3.07 8.67
C LEU A 406 34.23 4.57 8.37
N LEU A 407 33.41 5.04 7.42
CA LEU A 407 33.36 6.46 7.07
C LEU A 407 32.90 7.29 8.27
N ALA A 408 33.65 8.32 8.59
CA ALA A 408 33.27 9.28 9.64
C ALA A 408 32.08 10.17 9.19
N PRO A 409 31.23 10.67 10.11
CA PRO A 409 30.25 11.68 9.78
C PRO A 409 30.90 12.90 9.09
N GLY A 410 30.28 13.35 7.99
CA GLY A 410 30.81 14.41 7.12
C GLY A 410 31.80 13.95 6.04
N GLY A 411 32.23 12.70 6.09
CA GLY A 411 33.14 12.14 5.10
C GLY A 411 32.49 11.74 3.79
N THR A 412 33.35 11.39 2.80
CA THR A 412 32.95 10.98 1.45
C THR A 412 33.50 9.60 1.11
N LEU A 413 32.62 8.71 0.67
CA LEU A 413 32.97 7.47 -0.06
C LEU A 413 33.07 7.78 -1.53
N TRP A 414 34.24 7.60 -2.11
CA TRP A 414 34.48 7.68 -3.54
C TRP A 414 34.36 6.29 -4.16
N ILE A 415 33.34 6.10 -5.00
CA ILE A 415 33.01 4.81 -5.59
C ILE A 415 33.58 4.76 -7.02
N ALA A 416 34.49 3.83 -7.26
CA ALA A 416 35.06 3.62 -8.60
C ALA A 416 34.03 3.02 -9.57
N ASP A 417 34.21 3.29 -10.86
CA ASP A 417 33.42 2.65 -11.91
C ASP A 417 33.50 1.13 -11.80
N GLY A 418 32.40 0.48 -12.10
CA GLY A 418 32.27 -0.97 -12.11
C GLY A 418 30.93 -1.44 -11.54
N GLU A 419 30.75 -2.74 -11.51
CA GLU A 419 29.54 -3.39 -11.02
C GLU A 419 29.70 -3.85 -9.58
N TYR A 420 28.74 -3.52 -8.76
CA TYR A 420 28.65 -3.89 -7.35
C TYR A 420 27.44 -4.80 -7.15
N PRO A 421 27.55 -5.88 -6.35
CA PRO A 421 26.41 -6.71 -6.02
C PRO A 421 25.33 -5.91 -5.27
N ALA A 422 24.17 -6.51 -5.05
CA ALA A 422 23.15 -5.93 -4.18
C ALA A 422 23.77 -5.61 -2.81
N SER A 423 23.72 -4.34 -2.42
CA SER A 423 24.45 -3.79 -1.29
C SER A 423 23.54 -3.07 -0.31
N MET A 424 24.00 -2.88 0.91
CA MET A 424 23.23 -2.20 1.95
C MET A 424 24.12 -1.23 2.76
N ILE A 425 23.55 -0.06 3.07
CA ILE A 425 24.07 0.85 4.09
C ILE A 425 23.16 0.70 5.31
N PRO A 426 23.61 0.01 6.38
CA PRO A 426 22.76 -0.29 7.53
C PRO A 426 22.46 0.96 8.37
N ALA A 427 21.38 0.92 9.14
CA ALA A 427 20.98 2.02 10.03
C ALA A 427 22.10 2.48 10.95
N THR A 428 22.95 1.55 11.40
CA THR A 428 24.11 1.82 12.25
C THR A 428 25.21 2.64 11.54
N ALA A 429 25.22 2.71 10.21
CA ALA A 429 26.19 3.52 9.45
C ALA A 429 25.71 4.96 9.21
N SER A 430 24.75 5.48 9.98
CA SER A 430 24.19 6.82 9.78
C SER A 430 25.22 7.94 9.94
N GLY A 431 24.97 9.04 9.23
CA GLY A 431 25.64 10.32 9.48
C GLY A 431 25.02 11.04 10.68
N THR A 432 25.18 12.36 10.74
CA THR A 432 24.54 13.20 11.77
C THR A 432 23.76 14.34 11.10
N ASN A 433 22.86 14.97 11.87
CA ASN A 433 22.12 16.13 11.39
C ASN A 433 22.99 17.34 11.01
N LYS A 434 24.25 17.38 11.47
CA LYS A 434 25.23 18.43 11.17
C LYS A 434 26.25 18.01 10.10
N ALA A 435 26.39 16.71 9.86
CA ALA A 435 27.43 16.15 9.02
C ALA A 435 26.95 14.89 8.29
N LEU A 436 26.38 15.08 7.10
CA LEU A 436 25.96 13.96 6.26
C LEU A 436 27.19 13.17 5.80
N LYS A 437 27.08 11.86 5.73
CA LYS A 437 28.01 11.03 4.99
C LYS A 437 27.65 11.10 3.50
N THR A 438 28.63 11.09 2.63
CA THR A 438 28.43 11.19 1.18
C THR A 438 28.94 9.93 0.47
N LEU A 439 28.08 9.34 -0.35
CA LEU A 439 28.46 8.37 -1.38
C LEU A 439 28.49 9.09 -2.71
N ARG A 440 29.64 9.08 -3.39
CA ARG A 440 29.83 9.78 -4.66
C ARG A 440 30.48 8.89 -5.70
N ALA A 441 29.84 8.76 -6.84
CA ALA A 441 30.42 8.10 -8.00
C ALA A 441 31.63 8.91 -8.52
N GLN A 442 32.69 8.21 -8.89
CA GLN A 442 33.89 8.80 -9.52
C GLN A 442 33.70 9.00 -11.02
N GLY A 443 32.87 8.18 -11.66
CA GLY A 443 32.52 8.25 -13.07
C GLY A 443 31.05 7.94 -13.30
N ASP A 444 30.68 7.70 -14.56
CA ASP A 444 29.31 7.49 -14.99
C ASP A 444 28.88 6.01 -14.94
N ASN A 445 29.79 5.08 -14.69
CA ASN A 445 29.54 3.64 -14.75
C ASN A 445 29.66 2.94 -13.39
N VAL A 446 29.24 3.62 -12.32
CA VAL A 446 29.05 3.01 -11.01
C VAL A 446 27.69 2.36 -10.97
N ILE A 447 27.63 1.02 -10.96
CA ILE A 447 26.39 0.25 -11.10
C ILE A 447 26.21 -0.68 -9.91
N PHE A 448 25.16 -0.50 -9.13
CA PHE A 448 24.73 -1.42 -8.07
C PHE A 448 23.59 -2.32 -8.57
N HIS A 449 23.69 -3.63 -8.34
CA HIS A 449 22.61 -4.58 -8.64
C HIS A 449 21.50 -4.59 -7.56
N GLY A 450 21.20 -3.43 -7.02
CA GLY A 450 20.32 -3.12 -5.91
C GLY A 450 21.06 -2.40 -4.80
N LEU A 451 20.38 -1.44 -4.18
CA LEU A 451 20.94 -0.72 -3.04
C LEU A 451 19.84 -0.52 -1.97
N LYS A 452 20.18 -0.84 -0.73
CA LYS A 452 19.31 -0.57 0.41
C LYS A 452 19.96 0.47 1.31
N LEU A 453 19.28 1.57 1.59
CA LEU A 453 19.73 2.65 2.46
C LEU A 453 18.84 2.67 3.72
N ASP A 454 19.21 1.90 4.74
CA ASP A 454 18.57 1.92 6.05
C ASP A 454 19.12 3.04 6.94
N ALA A 455 20.32 3.54 6.61
CA ALA A 455 20.95 4.65 7.31
C ALA A 455 20.25 5.98 7.06
N SER A 456 20.40 6.89 8.02
CA SER A 456 19.94 8.28 7.95
C SER A 456 21.12 9.22 7.77
N TYR A 457 20.86 10.42 7.26
CA TYR A 457 21.87 11.48 7.08
C TYR A 457 22.96 11.10 6.07
N TRP A 458 22.54 10.61 4.90
CA TRP A 458 23.41 10.36 3.76
C TRP A 458 23.07 11.24 2.56
N ALA A 459 24.11 11.61 1.80
CA ALA A 459 23.98 12.10 0.43
C ALA A 459 24.46 11.00 -0.52
N VAL A 460 23.65 10.58 -1.49
CA VAL A 460 23.98 9.56 -2.49
C VAL A 460 23.95 10.20 -3.86
N GLN A 461 25.07 10.21 -4.58
CA GLN A 461 25.22 11.02 -5.78
C GLN A 461 25.79 10.23 -6.97
N GLY A 462 25.09 10.32 -8.12
CA GLY A 462 25.62 9.98 -9.44
C GLY A 462 25.74 8.48 -9.74
N ILE A 463 25.08 7.61 -9.00
CA ILE A 463 25.14 6.15 -9.22
C ILE A 463 23.99 5.65 -10.10
N ASN A 464 24.20 4.45 -10.67
CA ASN A 464 23.17 3.65 -11.31
C ASN A 464 22.79 2.47 -10.41
N VAL A 465 21.48 2.16 -10.34
CA VAL A 465 20.95 1.00 -9.63
C VAL A 465 20.09 0.20 -10.60
N THR A 466 20.34 -1.11 -10.69
CA THR A 466 19.65 -2.01 -11.63
C THR A 466 19.40 -3.37 -11.01
N GLN A 467 18.59 -4.21 -11.66
CA GLN A 467 18.17 -5.55 -11.24
C GLN A 467 17.23 -5.56 -10.02
N LYS A 468 17.57 -4.82 -8.94
CA LYS A 468 16.71 -4.63 -7.77
C LYS A 468 16.55 -3.14 -7.46
N SER A 469 15.54 -2.82 -6.67
CA SER A 469 15.22 -1.45 -6.26
C SER A 469 16.40 -0.74 -5.56
N PHE A 470 16.43 0.58 -5.68
CA PHE A 470 17.04 1.42 -4.68
C PHE A 470 16.02 1.71 -3.56
N HIS A 471 16.12 0.97 -2.48
CA HIS A 471 15.19 1.06 -1.35
C HIS A 471 15.75 1.94 -0.24
N VAL A 472 15.00 2.97 0.17
CA VAL A 472 15.37 3.94 1.21
C VAL A 472 14.42 3.76 2.40
N ALA A 473 14.96 3.29 3.53
CA ALA A 473 14.22 3.12 4.78
C ALA A 473 14.69 4.07 5.89
N GLY A 474 15.83 4.73 5.70
CA GLY A 474 16.32 5.78 6.60
C GLY A 474 15.66 7.13 6.39
N SER A 475 16.07 8.12 7.17
CA SER A 475 15.53 9.48 7.17
C SER A 475 16.60 10.54 6.92
N TYR A 476 16.21 11.72 6.45
CA TYR A 476 17.11 12.84 6.21
C TYR A 476 18.22 12.54 5.19
N ASN A 477 17.91 11.71 4.20
CA ASN A 477 18.83 11.39 3.11
C ASN A 477 18.59 12.31 1.92
N HIS A 478 19.64 12.60 1.15
CA HIS A 478 19.60 13.31 -0.11
C HIS A 478 20.09 12.40 -1.24
N ILE A 479 19.19 11.97 -2.11
CA ILE A 479 19.48 11.14 -3.28
C ILE A 479 19.48 12.06 -4.50
N ASP A 480 20.64 12.25 -5.13
CA ASP A 480 20.80 13.20 -6.23
C ASP A 480 21.44 12.57 -7.46
N ARG A 481 20.89 12.82 -8.63
CA ARG A 481 21.39 12.31 -9.92
C ARG A 481 21.61 10.80 -9.93
N VAL A 482 20.67 10.07 -9.34
CA VAL A 482 20.65 8.61 -9.36
C VAL A 482 19.77 8.14 -10.52
N LYS A 483 20.24 7.11 -11.23
CA LYS A 483 19.49 6.40 -12.27
C LYS A 483 19.11 5.01 -11.77
N ALA A 484 17.82 4.73 -11.63
CA ALA A 484 17.34 3.41 -11.24
C ALA A 484 16.52 2.81 -12.39
N HIS A 485 16.93 1.65 -12.90
CA HIS A 485 16.29 1.10 -14.09
C HIS A 485 16.37 -0.42 -14.17
N HIS A 486 15.40 -1.02 -14.88
CA HIS A 486 15.30 -2.46 -15.09
C HIS A 486 15.38 -3.26 -13.77
N ALA A 487 14.80 -2.71 -12.71
CA ALA A 487 14.62 -3.40 -11.45
C ALA A 487 13.48 -4.41 -11.54
N ASP A 488 13.54 -5.45 -10.70
CA ASP A 488 12.49 -6.47 -10.56
C ASP A 488 11.30 -6.04 -9.69
N ASP A 489 11.30 -4.77 -9.28
CA ASP A 489 10.25 -4.04 -8.57
C ASP A 489 10.43 -2.54 -8.84
N THR A 490 9.86 -1.66 -8.04
CA THR A 490 9.98 -0.20 -8.14
C THR A 490 11.44 0.26 -8.22
N GLY A 491 11.74 1.23 -9.07
CA GLY A 491 13.11 1.72 -9.27
C GLY A 491 13.68 2.39 -8.02
N ILE A 492 13.09 3.51 -7.55
CA ILE A 492 13.46 4.16 -6.28
C ILE A 492 12.26 4.13 -5.35
N TRP A 493 12.45 3.49 -4.20
CA TRP A 493 11.36 3.22 -3.27
C TRP A 493 11.70 3.67 -1.85
N VAL A 494 10.92 4.63 -1.32
CA VAL A 494 10.97 5.04 0.09
C VAL A 494 9.85 4.33 0.84
N ALA A 495 10.21 3.48 1.80
CA ALA A 495 9.29 2.76 2.66
C ALA A 495 9.99 2.26 3.92
N SER A 496 9.26 2.16 5.02
CA SER A 496 9.77 1.59 6.26
C SER A 496 9.37 0.13 6.44
N PRO A 497 10.16 -0.68 7.16
CA PRO A 497 9.77 -2.02 7.56
C PRO A 497 8.46 -2.04 8.35
N ASP A 498 7.78 -3.18 8.34
CA ASP A 498 6.61 -3.38 9.16
C ASP A 498 6.98 -3.47 10.65
N GLY A 499 6.06 -3.06 11.54
CA GLY A 499 6.20 -3.23 12.99
C GLY A 499 7.24 -2.34 13.69
N ILE A 500 7.92 -1.41 13.00
CA ILE A 500 8.94 -0.56 13.64
C ILE A 500 8.37 0.63 14.42
N GLY A 501 7.12 0.99 14.17
CA GLY A 501 6.46 2.17 14.76
C GLY A 501 6.60 3.44 13.93
N ARG A 502 5.54 4.24 13.94
CA ARG A 502 5.42 5.46 13.13
C ARG A 502 6.54 6.47 13.36
N ALA A 503 7.03 6.58 14.59
CA ALA A 503 8.11 7.50 14.94
C ALA A 503 9.45 7.20 14.24
N LEU A 504 9.64 5.96 13.77
CA LEU A 504 10.84 5.55 13.04
C LEU A 504 10.62 5.49 11.52
N TRP A 505 9.46 5.84 11.01
CA TRP A 505 9.20 5.81 9.58
C TRP A 505 10.12 6.73 8.79
N ALA A 506 10.52 6.29 7.61
CA ALA A 506 11.37 7.05 6.69
C ALA A 506 10.78 8.42 6.39
N SER A 507 11.49 9.47 6.76
CA SER A 507 11.02 10.85 6.73
C SER A 507 12.09 11.83 6.27
N HIS A 508 11.67 13.00 5.79
CA HIS A 508 12.57 14.08 5.40
C HIS A 508 13.66 13.69 4.39
N ASN A 509 13.38 12.71 3.51
CA ASN A 509 14.27 12.38 2.41
C ASN A 509 14.00 13.30 1.22
N LEU A 510 15.06 13.75 0.55
CA LEU A 510 15.02 14.48 -0.70
C LEU A 510 15.56 13.61 -1.82
N ILE A 511 14.74 13.34 -2.84
CA ILE A 511 15.16 12.72 -4.08
C ILE A 511 15.12 13.80 -5.15
N SER A 512 16.29 14.11 -5.74
CA SER A 512 16.40 15.18 -6.71
C SER A 512 17.12 14.76 -7.98
N ASN A 513 16.77 15.39 -9.10
CA ASN A 513 17.48 15.27 -10.38
C ASN A 513 17.67 13.82 -10.85
N SER A 514 16.86 12.90 -10.37
CA SER A 514 17.00 11.46 -10.56
C SER A 514 16.07 10.96 -11.66
N GLU A 515 16.38 9.77 -12.20
CA GLU A 515 15.66 9.17 -13.30
C GLU A 515 15.35 7.69 -13.01
N SER A 516 14.15 7.23 -13.38
CA SER A 516 13.76 5.84 -13.16
C SER A 516 12.91 5.32 -14.31
N TRP A 517 13.32 4.19 -14.92
CA TRP A 517 12.66 3.63 -16.09
C TRP A 517 12.80 2.12 -16.25
N GLY A 518 11.91 1.54 -17.07
CA GLY A 518 12.01 0.14 -17.49
C GLY A 518 11.88 -0.86 -16.34
N ASN A 519 11.32 -0.48 -15.19
CA ASN A 519 11.14 -1.35 -14.04
C ASN A 519 9.93 -2.25 -14.24
N GLN A 520 10.06 -3.55 -13.91
CA GLN A 520 9.00 -4.52 -14.10
C GLN A 520 9.10 -5.66 -13.09
N ASP A 521 8.12 -5.79 -12.23
CA ASP A 521 7.94 -6.94 -11.33
C ASP A 521 7.47 -8.18 -12.10
N THR A 522 7.61 -9.35 -11.49
CA THR A 522 7.18 -10.62 -12.09
C THR A 522 5.68 -10.70 -12.31
N GLY A 523 4.89 -9.96 -11.53
CA GLY A 523 3.44 -9.80 -11.69
C GLY A 523 3.05 -8.79 -12.75
N ARG A 524 4.01 -8.02 -13.30
CA ARG A 524 3.83 -6.96 -14.30
C ARG A 524 2.78 -5.91 -13.93
N LYS A 525 2.76 -5.47 -12.65
CA LYS A 525 1.71 -4.56 -12.16
C LYS A 525 2.05 -3.74 -10.92
N ASN A 526 3.23 -3.84 -10.35
CA ASN A 526 3.57 -3.15 -9.11
C ASN A 526 4.87 -2.36 -9.18
N ALA A 527 5.63 -2.48 -10.27
CA ALA A 527 6.92 -1.80 -10.40
C ALA A 527 6.74 -0.38 -10.93
N ASP A 528 6.89 0.58 -10.02
CA ASP A 528 6.82 2.01 -10.29
C ASP A 528 8.16 2.60 -10.69
N GLY A 529 8.17 3.82 -11.20
CA GLY A 529 9.41 4.59 -11.32
C GLY A 529 9.90 5.04 -9.95
N PHE A 530 9.07 5.82 -9.27
CA PHE A 530 9.32 6.31 -7.91
C PHE A 530 8.12 5.97 -7.01
N ALA A 531 8.40 5.42 -5.83
CA ALA A 531 7.38 5.21 -4.83
C ALA A 531 7.79 5.81 -3.49
N VAL A 532 6.88 6.53 -2.85
CA VAL A 532 7.00 6.97 -1.46
C VAL A 532 5.72 6.52 -0.77
N LYS A 533 5.70 5.24 -0.40
CA LYS A 533 4.48 4.53 -0.02
C LYS A 533 4.69 3.50 1.08
N MET A 534 3.61 3.16 1.77
CA MET A 534 3.58 2.12 2.79
C MET A 534 4.55 2.40 3.96
N ARG A 535 4.05 3.09 4.97
CA ARG A 535 4.80 3.46 6.18
C ARG A 535 5.92 4.47 5.92
N VAL A 536 5.52 5.65 5.46
CA VAL A 536 6.43 6.79 5.31
C VAL A 536 6.02 7.93 6.23
N GLY A 537 7.02 8.58 6.84
CA GLY A 537 6.85 9.76 7.70
C GLY A 537 6.75 11.06 6.90
N GLU A 538 6.72 12.16 7.63
CA GLU A 538 6.59 13.52 7.07
C GLU A 538 7.82 13.98 6.28
N GLY A 539 7.62 14.94 5.39
CA GLY A 539 8.69 15.75 4.81
C GLY A 539 9.47 15.11 3.68
N ASN A 540 9.06 13.95 3.15
CA ASN A 540 9.69 13.38 1.96
C ASN A 540 9.36 14.22 0.72
N ARG A 541 10.35 14.47 -0.13
CA ARG A 541 10.24 15.31 -1.32
C ARG A 541 10.90 14.68 -2.54
N LEU A 542 10.24 14.82 -3.71
CA LEU A 542 10.78 14.46 -5.02
C LEU A 542 10.80 15.73 -5.88
N VAL A 543 11.98 16.08 -6.41
CA VAL A 543 12.19 17.34 -7.16
C VAL A 543 12.99 17.07 -8.43
N ASN A 544 12.51 17.56 -9.57
CA ASN A 544 13.18 17.38 -10.87
C ASN A 544 13.43 15.90 -11.22
N CYS A 545 12.50 15.00 -10.85
CA CYS A 545 12.60 13.57 -11.11
C CYS A 545 11.92 13.21 -12.45
N TYR A 546 12.50 12.26 -13.18
CA TYR A 546 11.97 11.76 -14.44
C TYR A 546 11.65 10.27 -14.34
N SER A 547 10.36 9.94 -14.49
CA SER A 547 9.86 8.56 -14.50
C SER A 547 9.29 8.23 -15.86
N HIS A 548 9.75 7.14 -16.50
CA HIS A 548 9.23 6.76 -17.80
C HIS A 548 9.32 5.25 -18.06
N ASP A 549 8.42 4.75 -18.90
CA ASP A 549 8.43 3.36 -19.39
C ASP A 549 8.48 2.29 -18.28
N ASN A 550 7.91 2.56 -17.10
CA ASN A 550 7.73 1.58 -16.04
C ASN A 550 6.44 0.80 -16.25
N ILE A 551 6.36 -0.43 -15.73
CA ILE A 551 5.17 -1.27 -15.95
C ILE A 551 3.93 -0.75 -15.22
N ASP A 552 4.08 -0.06 -14.10
CA ASP A 552 2.99 0.48 -13.29
C ASP A 552 3.06 2.02 -13.26
N ASP A 553 3.03 2.64 -12.11
CA ASP A 553 2.90 4.09 -11.96
C ASP A 553 4.23 4.83 -12.15
N GLY A 554 4.16 6.08 -12.59
CA GLY A 554 5.35 6.95 -12.62
C GLY A 554 5.79 7.34 -11.22
N PHE A 555 4.83 7.85 -10.43
CA PHE A 555 5.00 8.22 -9.02
C PHE A 555 3.85 7.64 -8.21
N ASP A 556 4.17 6.83 -7.20
CA ASP A 556 3.17 6.14 -6.38
C ASP A 556 3.28 6.53 -4.89
N LEU A 557 2.22 7.15 -4.36
CA LEU A 557 2.06 7.52 -2.96
C LEU A 557 1.02 6.65 -2.25
N PHE A 558 0.92 5.37 -2.61
CA PHE A 558 -0.08 4.45 -2.08
C PHE A 558 -0.01 4.35 -0.55
N ASN A 559 -1.19 4.26 0.07
CA ASN A 559 -1.34 4.13 1.51
C ASN A 559 -2.16 2.88 1.84
N LYS A 560 -1.71 2.11 2.82
CA LYS A 560 -2.45 0.97 3.35
C LYS A 560 -3.18 1.35 4.63
N ILE A 561 -4.43 0.92 4.72
CA ILE A 561 -5.29 1.28 5.84
C ILE A 561 -4.80 0.69 7.17
N GLU A 562 -4.24 -0.52 7.14
CA GLU A 562 -3.69 -1.18 8.33
C GLU A 562 -2.50 -0.44 8.94
N ASP A 563 -1.75 0.32 8.13
CA ASP A 563 -0.61 1.13 8.59
C ASP A 563 -1.05 2.50 9.15
N GLY A 564 -2.26 2.93 8.80
CA GLY A 564 -2.72 4.31 9.02
C GLY A 564 -2.17 5.28 7.96
N PRO A 565 -2.51 6.59 8.05
CA PRO A 565 -2.13 7.56 7.04
C PRO A 565 -0.62 7.79 6.99
N ASN A 566 -0.05 7.82 5.79
CA ASN A 566 1.34 8.24 5.57
C ASN A 566 1.54 9.73 5.92
N GLY A 567 2.79 10.16 6.06
CA GLY A 567 3.15 11.57 6.12
C GLY A 567 2.95 12.27 4.78
N ARG A 568 2.86 13.59 4.82
CA ARG A 568 2.76 14.44 3.63
C ARG A 568 4.01 14.32 2.76
N VAL A 569 3.81 14.11 1.45
CA VAL A 569 4.86 14.09 0.43
C VAL A 569 4.71 15.28 -0.49
N THR A 570 5.84 15.86 -0.94
CA THR A 570 5.89 16.91 -1.95
C THR A 570 6.52 16.37 -3.22
N ILE A 571 5.85 16.56 -4.39
CA ILE A 571 6.39 16.25 -5.71
C ILE A 571 6.38 17.51 -6.55
N GLU A 572 7.57 17.94 -7.00
CA GLU A 572 7.75 19.22 -7.69
C GLU A 572 8.58 19.07 -8.96
N ASN A 573 8.21 19.80 -10.00
CA ASN A 573 8.98 19.94 -11.24
C ASN A 573 9.41 18.59 -11.85
N SER A 574 8.56 17.58 -11.76
CA SER A 574 8.87 16.23 -12.16
C SER A 574 8.09 15.79 -13.39
N LEU A 575 8.62 14.80 -14.13
CA LEU A 575 8.07 14.27 -15.36
C LEU A 575 7.64 12.81 -15.18
N SER A 576 6.45 12.48 -15.68
CA SER A 576 5.95 11.11 -15.79
C SER A 576 5.49 10.86 -17.22
N VAL A 577 6.17 9.96 -17.94
CA VAL A 577 5.96 9.76 -19.37
C VAL A 577 5.87 8.28 -19.72
N HIS A 578 4.85 7.87 -20.47
CA HIS A 578 4.68 6.50 -20.99
C HIS A 578 4.76 5.38 -19.91
N ASN A 579 4.41 5.66 -18.65
CA ASN A 579 4.31 4.61 -17.64
C ASN A 579 3.04 3.77 -17.90
N GLY A 580 3.07 2.49 -17.54
CA GLY A 580 2.02 1.53 -17.88
C GLY A 580 0.67 1.81 -17.20
N SER A 581 0.69 2.50 -16.06
CA SER A 581 -0.49 2.87 -15.28
C SER A 581 -0.58 4.40 -15.13
N ASN A 582 -0.64 4.92 -13.90
CA ASN A 582 -0.83 6.35 -13.67
C ASN A 582 0.48 7.14 -13.77
N GLY A 583 0.39 8.41 -14.12
CA GLY A 583 1.53 9.32 -14.02
C GLY A 583 1.87 9.62 -12.55
N PHE A 584 0.88 10.14 -11.81
CA PHE A 584 1.00 10.48 -10.40
C PHE A 584 -0.20 9.93 -9.65
N LYS A 585 0.04 8.93 -8.80
CA LYS A 585 -0.96 8.27 -7.96
C LYS A 585 -0.79 8.74 -6.52
N LEU A 586 -1.78 9.47 -6.00
CA LEU A 586 -1.64 10.33 -4.82
C LEU A 586 -2.32 9.76 -3.56
N GLY A 587 -2.37 8.47 -3.42
CA GLY A 587 -2.95 7.87 -2.23
C GLY A 587 -3.43 6.44 -2.40
N GLY A 588 -4.22 5.97 -1.45
CA GLY A 588 -4.82 4.63 -1.43
C GLY A 588 -5.74 4.41 -0.24
N GLU A 589 -6.67 3.51 -0.43
CA GLU A 589 -7.53 2.91 0.59
C GLU A 589 -8.34 3.90 1.46
N GLY A 590 -8.64 5.09 0.92
CA GLY A 590 -9.49 6.08 1.56
C GLY A 590 -8.85 6.85 2.72
N LEU A 591 -7.54 6.73 2.93
CA LEU A 591 -6.84 7.48 3.97
C LEU A 591 -6.53 8.92 3.52
N PRO A 592 -6.89 9.94 4.32
CA PRO A 592 -6.66 11.34 3.97
C PRO A 592 -5.20 11.74 4.23
N VAL A 593 -4.49 12.18 3.18
CA VAL A 593 -3.15 12.75 3.27
C VAL A 593 -3.06 13.95 2.34
N ALA A 594 -2.69 15.12 2.87
CA ALA A 594 -2.63 16.39 2.13
C ALA A 594 -1.30 16.56 1.38
N HIS A 595 -1.05 15.74 0.35
CA HIS A 595 0.15 15.87 -0.48
C HIS A 595 0.19 17.17 -1.24
N LEU A 596 1.41 17.65 -1.54
CA LEU A 596 1.66 18.81 -2.39
C LEU A 596 2.28 18.36 -3.72
N VAL A 597 1.58 18.64 -4.82
CA VAL A 597 1.96 18.21 -6.17
C VAL A 597 1.93 19.42 -7.09
N ARG A 598 3.09 19.94 -7.50
CA ARG A 598 3.13 21.18 -8.26
C ARG A 598 4.17 21.19 -9.39
N ASN A 599 3.80 21.89 -10.47
CA ASN A 599 4.64 22.09 -11.64
C ASN A 599 5.16 20.79 -12.28
N ASN A 600 4.39 19.70 -12.17
CA ASN A 600 4.73 18.41 -12.75
C ASN A 600 4.07 18.25 -14.12
N VAL A 601 4.58 17.29 -14.90
CA VAL A 601 4.08 16.96 -16.22
C VAL A 601 3.79 15.48 -16.32
N ALA A 602 2.57 15.13 -16.75
CA ALA A 602 2.13 13.75 -17.02
C ALA A 602 1.76 13.62 -18.50
N LEU A 603 2.53 12.83 -19.25
CA LEU A 603 2.35 12.65 -20.68
C LEU A 603 2.13 11.16 -21.02
N GLU A 604 1.05 10.88 -21.77
CA GLU A 604 0.81 9.60 -22.44
C GLU A 604 0.97 8.37 -21.51
N ASN A 605 0.66 8.50 -20.22
CA ASN A 605 0.66 7.36 -19.31
C ASN A 605 -0.53 6.43 -19.60
N GLY A 606 -0.40 5.17 -19.24
CA GLY A 606 -1.34 4.10 -19.58
C GLY A 606 -2.71 4.21 -18.93
N MET A 607 -2.84 4.98 -17.86
CA MET A 607 -4.12 5.29 -17.18
C MET A 607 -4.29 6.79 -17.00
N ASP A 608 -4.21 7.28 -15.76
CA ASP A 608 -4.47 8.66 -15.43
C ASP A 608 -3.17 9.47 -15.37
N GLY A 609 -3.24 10.74 -15.75
CA GLY A 609 -2.11 11.67 -15.55
C GLY A 609 -1.87 11.93 -14.07
N PHE A 610 -2.91 12.45 -13.40
CA PHE A 610 -2.92 12.70 -11.97
C PHE A 610 -4.18 12.10 -11.36
N THR A 611 -4.04 11.29 -10.31
CA THR A 611 -5.19 10.68 -9.63
C THR A 611 -5.04 10.69 -8.12
N ASP A 612 -6.15 11.00 -7.42
CA ASP A 612 -6.23 10.91 -5.97
C ASP A 612 -6.05 9.48 -5.45
N ASN A 613 -6.36 8.50 -6.28
CA ASN A 613 -6.43 7.09 -5.90
C ASN A 613 -7.18 6.87 -4.58
N PHE A 614 -8.37 7.47 -4.47
CA PHE A 614 -9.26 7.42 -3.29
C PHE A 614 -8.71 8.12 -2.03
N ASN A 615 -7.77 9.05 -2.16
CA ASN A 615 -7.31 9.91 -1.07
C ASN A 615 -8.28 11.10 -0.92
N PRO A 616 -9.08 11.19 0.15
CA PRO A 616 -10.02 12.27 0.38
C PRO A 616 -9.40 13.47 1.11
N GLY A 617 -8.07 13.47 1.29
CA GLY A 617 -7.35 14.55 1.97
C GLY A 617 -7.31 15.86 1.18
N ALA A 618 -6.92 16.92 1.84
CA ALA A 618 -6.78 18.25 1.27
C ALA A 618 -5.53 18.35 0.35
N LEU A 619 -5.59 17.66 -0.79
CA LEU A 619 -4.53 17.67 -1.79
C LEU A 619 -4.30 19.06 -2.36
N VAL A 620 -3.03 19.47 -2.53
CA VAL A 620 -2.65 20.74 -3.17
C VAL A 620 -2.06 20.44 -4.54
N ILE A 621 -2.78 20.78 -5.61
CA ILE A 621 -2.51 20.42 -7.00
C ILE A 621 -2.34 21.72 -7.80
N GLU A 622 -1.07 22.13 -8.03
CA GLU A 622 -0.77 23.46 -8.56
C GLU A 622 0.15 23.39 -9.79
N GLY A 623 -0.21 24.12 -10.86
CA GLY A 623 0.64 24.32 -12.03
C GLY A 623 1.00 23.06 -12.81
N ASN A 624 0.28 21.97 -12.60
CA ASN A 624 0.57 20.71 -13.27
C ASN A 624 0.01 20.69 -14.70
N ARG A 625 0.64 19.91 -15.56
CA ARG A 625 0.28 19.77 -16.98
C ARG A 625 0.09 18.30 -17.31
N ALA A 626 -1.04 17.97 -17.93
CA ALA A 626 -1.35 16.62 -18.36
C ALA A 626 -1.76 16.61 -19.83
N VAL A 627 -1.17 15.72 -20.64
CA VAL A 627 -1.46 15.59 -22.05
C VAL A 627 -1.62 14.12 -22.42
N ASP A 628 -2.71 13.79 -23.07
CA ASP A 628 -2.98 12.51 -23.76
C ASP A 628 -2.78 11.26 -22.90
N ASN A 629 -2.98 11.33 -21.58
CA ASN A 629 -3.02 10.13 -20.75
C ASN A 629 -4.23 9.29 -21.14
N LYS A 630 -4.10 7.97 -21.22
CA LYS A 630 -5.07 7.11 -21.90
C LYS A 630 -6.46 7.11 -21.29
N ARG A 631 -6.58 7.29 -19.97
CA ARG A 631 -7.87 7.32 -19.28
C ARG A 631 -8.26 8.78 -18.97
N PHE A 632 -7.85 9.33 -17.85
CA PHE A 632 -8.05 10.72 -17.46
C PHE A 632 -6.72 11.48 -17.46
N ASN A 633 -6.74 12.76 -17.79
CA ASN A 633 -5.60 13.61 -17.44
C ASN A 633 -5.61 13.95 -15.96
N PHE A 634 -6.81 14.26 -15.40
CA PHE A 634 -7.01 14.48 -13.97
C PHE A 634 -8.24 13.71 -13.48
N LEU A 635 -8.05 12.87 -12.47
CA LEU A 635 -9.11 12.12 -11.81
C LEU A 635 -9.04 12.30 -10.30
N PHE A 636 -9.95 13.12 -9.77
CA PHE A 636 -10.10 13.39 -8.34
C PHE A 636 -11.55 13.16 -7.95
N ARG A 637 -11.82 12.06 -7.28
CA ARG A 637 -13.14 11.49 -7.04
C ARG A 637 -13.87 12.21 -5.91
N PRO A 638 -15.20 12.32 -5.97
CA PRO A 638 -15.98 12.68 -4.79
C PRO A 638 -15.81 11.61 -3.70
N SER A 639 -15.62 12.05 -2.46
CA SER A 639 -15.56 11.16 -1.30
C SER A 639 -16.91 11.10 -0.61
N PRO A 640 -17.36 9.92 -0.17
CA PRO A 640 -18.55 9.80 0.66
C PRO A 640 -18.35 10.32 2.11
N TYR A 641 -17.09 10.60 2.52
CA TYR A 641 -16.73 10.95 3.90
C TYR A 641 -16.19 12.36 4.09
N THR A 642 -15.92 13.06 2.99
CA THR A 642 -15.34 14.41 3.00
C THR A 642 -16.06 15.27 1.99
N THR A 643 -16.49 16.47 2.38
CA THR A 643 -17.12 17.43 1.47
C THR A 643 -16.11 17.93 0.42
N ALA A 644 -16.57 18.25 -0.79
CA ALA A 644 -15.71 18.64 -1.91
C ALA A 644 -14.79 19.82 -1.58
N ASP A 645 -15.26 20.79 -0.79
CA ASP A 645 -14.47 21.95 -0.36
C ASP A 645 -13.27 21.62 0.54
N LYS A 646 -13.18 20.38 1.04
CA LYS A 646 -12.07 19.89 1.87
C LYS A 646 -11.18 18.85 1.18
N GLN A 647 -11.53 18.42 -0.05
CA GLN A 647 -10.83 17.32 -0.72
C GLN A 647 -9.56 17.76 -1.44
N GLY A 648 -9.60 18.83 -2.19
CA GLY A 648 -8.46 19.27 -3.01
C GLY A 648 -8.53 20.75 -3.35
N PHE A 649 -7.35 21.32 -3.59
CA PHE A 649 -7.14 22.72 -3.99
C PHE A 649 -6.36 22.74 -5.30
N PHE A 650 -7.02 23.18 -6.37
CA PHE A 650 -6.50 23.15 -7.73
C PHE A 650 -6.24 24.60 -8.19
N LYS A 651 -5.03 24.85 -8.74
CA LYS A 651 -4.65 26.17 -9.23
C LYS A 651 -3.63 26.06 -10.36
N GLY A 652 -3.94 26.68 -11.50
CA GLY A 652 -3.02 26.80 -12.64
C GLY A 652 -2.74 25.48 -13.37
N ASN A 653 -3.57 24.45 -13.19
CA ASN A 653 -3.40 23.18 -13.87
C ASN A 653 -3.90 23.25 -15.30
N ILE A 654 -3.28 22.49 -16.20
CA ILE A 654 -3.65 22.42 -17.62
C ILE A 654 -3.80 20.97 -18.05
N SER A 655 -4.98 20.65 -18.56
CA SER A 655 -5.31 19.38 -19.19
C SER A 655 -5.55 19.61 -20.70
N LEU A 656 -4.77 18.94 -21.54
CA LEU A 656 -4.90 19.03 -23.00
C LEU A 656 -4.98 17.65 -23.62
N ARG A 657 -5.67 17.57 -24.76
CA ARG A 657 -5.69 16.40 -25.63
C ARG A 657 -5.48 16.78 -27.08
N THR A 658 -4.55 16.13 -27.74
CA THR A 658 -4.27 16.31 -29.17
C THR A 658 -5.27 15.54 -30.03
N THR A 659 -5.85 14.47 -29.48
CA THR A 659 -6.98 13.72 -30.07
C THR A 659 -8.12 13.63 -29.05
N ALA A 660 -9.36 13.46 -29.54
CA ALA A 660 -10.51 13.36 -28.66
C ALA A 660 -10.35 12.21 -27.64
N GLY A 661 -10.31 12.55 -26.36
CA GLY A 661 -10.27 11.58 -25.29
C GLY A 661 -11.62 10.92 -25.05
N LYS A 662 -11.60 9.67 -24.56
CA LYS A 662 -12.83 8.93 -24.23
C LYS A 662 -13.55 9.53 -23.01
N TYR A 663 -12.80 10.08 -22.05
CA TYR A 663 -13.33 10.56 -20.78
C TYR A 663 -12.98 12.02 -20.53
N ASP A 664 -13.91 12.75 -19.98
CA ASP A 664 -13.70 14.09 -19.42
C ASP A 664 -12.97 13.96 -18.06
N ASP A 665 -12.15 14.97 -17.74
CA ASP A 665 -11.57 15.07 -16.42
C ASP A 665 -12.66 15.09 -15.33
N ALA A 666 -12.41 14.50 -14.19
CA ALA A 666 -13.32 14.47 -13.07
C ALA A 666 -12.63 15.05 -11.85
N ILE A 667 -13.14 16.18 -11.37
CA ILE A 667 -12.52 16.93 -10.28
C ILE A 667 -13.54 17.17 -9.17
N SER A 668 -13.25 16.65 -7.98
CA SER A 668 -13.92 17.00 -6.74
C SER A 668 -12.97 17.85 -5.89
N GLY A 669 -13.34 19.09 -5.61
CA GLY A 669 -12.49 20.02 -4.87
C GLY A 669 -12.69 21.47 -5.27
N ASN A 670 -11.79 22.31 -4.80
CA ASN A 670 -11.78 23.77 -5.03
C ASN A 670 -10.98 24.08 -6.30
N ILE A 671 -11.65 24.46 -7.35
CA ILE A 671 -11.06 24.79 -8.66
C ILE A 671 -10.91 26.30 -8.79
N ASP A 672 -9.71 26.78 -9.13
CA ASP A 672 -9.42 28.18 -9.44
C ASP A 672 -9.70 28.52 -10.91
N ASN A 673 -9.90 29.79 -11.23
CA ASN A 673 -10.13 30.24 -12.61
C ASN A 673 -8.90 30.07 -13.53
N SER A 674 -7.73 29.84 -12.97
CA SER A 674 -6.51 29.54 -13.74
C SER A 674 -6.38 28.09 -14.16
N ASP A 675 -7.25 27.20 -13.67
CA ASP A 675 -7.29 25.81 -14.08
C ASP A 675 -8.02 25.63 -15.41
N TYR A 676 -7.48 24.77 -16.28
CA TYR A 676 -8.11 24.33 -17.52
C TYR A 676 -8.21 22.82 -17.52
N PHE A 677 -9.42 22.30 -17.36
CA PHE A 677 -9.71 20.87 -17.39
C PHE A 677 -10.42 20.47 -18.68
N TYR A 678 -10.19 19.24 -19.12
CA TYR A 678 -10.78 18.69 -20.32
C TYR A 678 -12.22 18.25 -20.05
N THR A 679 -13.19 18.93 -20.67
CA THR A 679 -14.64 18.69 -20.49
C THR A 679 -15.36 18.89 -21.81
N ASN A 680 -16.24 17.95 -22.21
CA ASN A 680 -16.97 18.01 -23.47
C ASN A 680 -16.03 18.25 -24.68
N HIS A 681 -14.92 17.51 -24.73
CA HIS A 681 -13.89 17.59 -25.77
C HIS A 681 -13.16 18.94 -25.87
N LYS A 682 -13.18 19.75 -24.81
CA LYS A 682 -12.53 21.05 -24.76
C LYS A 682 -11.80 21.25 -23.44
N SER A 683 -10.66 21.92 -23.48
CA SER A 683 -9.96 22.34 -22.28
C SER A 683 -10.45 23.74 -21.88
N VAL A 684 -11.24 23.79 -20.82
CA VAL A 684 -11.93 25.01 -20.39
C VAL A 684 -11.69 25.31 -18.91
N ASN A 685 -11.65 26.58 -18.58
CA ASN A 685 -11.62 27.00 -17.17
C ASN A 685 -13.04 27.23 -16.61
N LYS A 686 -13.12 27.51 -15.32
CA LYS A 686 -14.39 27.75 -14.61
C LYS A 686 -15.21 28.91 -15.20
N ALA A 687 -14.56 29.92 -15.82
CA ALA A 687 -15.20 31.04 -16.51
C ALA A 687 -15.60 30.73 -17.98
N GLY A 688 -15.37 29.50 -18.46
CA GLY A 688 -15.69 29.05 -19.83
C GLY A 688 -14.63 29.45 -20.87
N LYS A 689 -13.50 30.05 -20.47
CA LYS A 689 -12.41 30.35 -21.39
C LYS A 689 -11.75 29.04 -21.83
N GLN A 690 -11.55 28.91 -23.15
CA GLN A 690 -10.96 27.72 -23.76
C GLN A 690 -9.48 27.96 -24.09
N ILE A 691 -8.67 26.90 -23.97
CA ILE A 691 -7.34 26.76 -24.58
C ILE A 691 -7.33 25.49 -25.47
N LYS A 692 -6.42 25.48 -26.46
CA LYS A 692 -6.29 24.40 -27.44
C LYS A 692 -4.82 23.99 -27.57
N PRO A 693 -4.51 22.76 -28.04
CA PRO A 693 -3.15 22.37 -28.39
C PRO A 693 -2.44 23.35 -29.31
N ASP A 694 -3.15 23.94 -30.28
CA ASP A 694 -2.61 24.90 -31.24
C ASP A 694 -2.19 26.26 -30.63
N ASP A 695 -2.57 26.55 -29.42
CA ASP A 695 -2.13 27.76 -28.70
C ASP A 695 -0.65 27.65 -28.23
N PHE A 696 -0.07 26.45 -28.31
CA PHE A 696 1.28 26.14 -27.85
C PHE A 696 2.20 25.79 -29.03
N LYS A 697 3.48 26.09 -28.92
CA LYS A 697 4.48 25.78 -29.95
C LYS A 697 4.63 24.28 -30.13
N THR A 698 4.73 23.55 -29.05
CA THR A 698 4.71 22.08 -29.03
C THR A 698 4.22 21.54 -27.67
N LEU A 699 3.57 20.38 -27.69
CA LEU A 699 3.21 19.56 -26.53
C LEU A 699 4.08 18.31 -26.42
N GLN A 700 5.16 18.24 -27.20
CA GLN A 700 6.14 17.15 -27.15
C GLN A 700 7.39 17.61 -26.41
N LEU A 701 7.90 16.77 -25.52
CA LEU A 701 9.17 16.99 -24.85
C LEU A 701 10.33 16.91 -25.85
N PRO A 702 11.46 17.62 -25.59
CA PRO A 702 12.70 17.35 -26.29
C PRO A 702 13.09 15.87 -26.21
N ASN A 703 13.58 15.31 -27.30
CA ASN A 703 14.11 13.94 -27.31
C ASN A 703 15.60 13.96 -27.71
N PRO A 704 16.53 13.60 -26.82
CA PRO A 704 16.32 13.20 -25.42
C PRO A 704 15.81 14.35 -24.55
N VAL A 705 15.20 14.02 -23.42
CA VAL A 705 14.82 14.99 -22.38
C VAL A 705 16.09 15.65 -21.84
N LEU A 706 16.13 16.97 -21.86
CA LEU A 706 17.31 17.76 -21.54
C LEU A 706 17.22 18.33 -20.11
N ARG A 707 18.37 18.43 -19.46
CA ARG A 707 18.51 19.11 -18.15
C ARG A 707 19.46 20.30 -18.27
N LYS A 708 19.21 21.29 -17.43
CA LYS A 708 20.15 22.39 -17.14
C LYS A 708 21.26 21.89 -16.18
N PRO A 709 22.36 22.65 -16.01
CA PRO A 709 23.43 22.27 -15.09
C PRO A 709 23.00 22.09 -13.62
N ASP A 710 21.97 22.82 -13.19
CA ASP A 710 21.36 22.73 -11.85
C ASP A 710 20.45 21.49 -11.66
N GLY A 711 20.21 20.73 -12.72
CA GLY A 711 19.36 19.53 -12.74
C GLY A 711 17.91 19.78 -13.14
N GLU A 712 17.46 21.03 -13.26
CA GLU A 712 16.14 21.34 -13.78
C GLU A 712 15.97 20.88 -15.24
N PHE A 713 14.73 20.61 -15.63
CA PHE A 713 14.44 20.27 -17.02
C PHE A 713 14.56 21.49 -17.93
N ASN A 714 15.15 21.29 -19.10
CA ASN A 714 15.15 22.27 -20.17
C ASN A 714 14.04 21.92 -21.17
N TYR A 715 12.88 22.48 -20.98
CA TYR A 715 11.69 22.20 -21.78
C TYR A 715 11.73 22.79 -23.20
N LYS A 716 12.69 23.70 -23.50
CA LYS A 716 12.72 24.46 -24.77
C LYS A 716 11.35 25.10 -25.06
N ASP A 717 10.74 24.71 -26.20
CA ASP A 717 9.44 25.21 -26.66
C ASP A 717 8.21 24.43 -26.13
N PHE A 718 8.44 23.39 -25.31
CA PHE A 718 7.36 22.59 -24.73
C PHE A 718 6.46 23.45 -23.85
N PHE A 719 5.16 23.46 -24.13
CA PHE A 719 4.14 24.32 -23.51
C PHE A 719 4.41 25.83 -23.62
N ALA A 720 5.34 26.26 -24.45
CA ALA A 720 5.50 27.67 -24.77
C ALA A 720 4.32 28.16 -25.65
N LYS A 721 3.70 29.29 -25.30
CA LYS A 721 2.66 29.85 -26.11
C LYS A 721 3.22 30.34 -27.45
N LYS A 722 2.40 30.22 -28.52
CA LYS A 722 2.71 30.80 -29.81
C LYS A 722 2.65 32.33 -29.78
#